data_9a2257af627f1828e81a0c310c10203c
#
_entry.id   9a2257af627f1828e81a0c310c10203c
#
_cell.length_a   1.000
_cell.length_b   1.000
_cell.length_c   1.000
_cell.angle_alpha   90.00
_cell.angle_beta   90.00
_cell.angle_gamma   90.00
#
_symmetry.space_group_name_H-M   'P 1'
#
loop_
_entity.id
_entity.type
_entity.pdbx_description
1 polymer ?
#
loop_
_entity_poly.entity_id
_entity_poly.type
_entity_poly.pdbx_seq_one_letter_code
_entity_poly.pdbx_strand_id
1 'polypeptide(L)'
;MEFQTIAITEYLTQKGIAFTERNGELVAKCVFNDCDKDSRPNEAHLYFHAETGQYNCKKCGETGNIVTLAKHLGDTIDDISISPRKTTKPKKVGKGRISVDLVEQCHEALPDHIRTYLHARGLTDALIAHYKLGWGQFYGMNWITIPIKNQDGDFAFFKLRLDPNKPKETDKYRFYPAGSTATLFGWDMLKGNGEIVICEGEFDSMLLSSIGIPAITSTAGAGTFKEEWIAHLKNLKKIHICFDKDDAGEKGAEKLIASLDTQLPKKAIYKITLPERMTDGKDITDYITKYNGNPDELMYQCSKQVAGKFPIDTSQFKLLTSEDIIRVLGLTIKKDEENKLITFLCALSAYTEQSQFNLSFNAPSSTGKSFIPMEVSTLFPNEDVMKLGDCSPKAFFHEQGDYDKETNTMLVDLSRKILIFLDQPHNSLLERLRSLLSHDQKEMISKITDKNQKGGNATKTVILRGYPAVIFCSAGLEIDEQESTRFILLSPQTSQEKLRFAIQEKIKKDSDNEAYAKNLNADPERILLKKRIEAIKDEAIDEIRIENPEIIEQEFFSKRSKLKPRHQRDIGRLMGLTKIFALLNVWFREREGSTIVATQEDFAEALKLWDKISESQEYNLPPYVYDLYKDVIVPAYEEKNLYGLAEEKAGITRKEILKKHYQVYGRMLPDWQMRQQIIPMLETAGLISQDADPDDKRQLLITPTDQLTVSSEKDIVSEGGG
;
A
#
# COMPACT_ATOMS: atom_id res chain seq x y z
N MET A 1 -35.50 -36.59 -22.08
CA MET A 1 -36.00 -37.03 -20.78
C MET A 1 -36.16 -35.80 -19.93
N GLU A 2 -37.40 -35.41 -19.60
CA GLU A 2 -37.69 -34.28 -18.74
C GLU A 2 -37.36 -34.66 -17.29
N PHE A 3 -36.46 -33.94 -16.68
CA PHE A 3 -36.08 -34.15 -15.30
C PHE A 3 -37.14 -33.53 -14.38
N GLN A 4 -37.85 -34.33 -13.58
CA GLN A 4 -38.80 -33.86 -12.57
C GLN A 4 -38.06 -33.37 -11.34
N THR A 5 -38.34 -32.14 -10.92
CA THR A 5 -37.82 -31.53 -9.67
C THR A 5 -38.66 -32.06 -8.51
N ILE A 6 -38.09 -32.88 -7.65
CA ILE A 6 -38.80 -33.42 -6.47
C ILE A 6 -38.62 -32.46 -5.29
N ALA A 7 -39.71 -32.08 -4.64
CA ALA A 7 -39.67 -31.30 -3.42
C ALA A 7 -39.16 -32.15 -2.23
N ILE A 8 -38.53 -31.54 -1.22
CA ILE A 8 -38.02 -32.27 -0.05
C ILE A 8 -39.11 -33.09 0.66
N THR A 9 -40.31 -32.57 0.75
CA THR A 9 -41.46 -33.24 1.32
C THR A 9 -41.82 -34.53 0.56
N GLU A 10 -41.73 -34.48 -0.76
CA GLU A 10 -42.03 -35.61 -1.66
C GLU A 10 -40.94 -36.69 -1.54
N TYR A 11 -39.67 -36.28 -1.46
CA TYR A 11 -38.53 -37.16 -1.25
C TYR A 11 -38.60 -37.87 0.12
N LEU A 12 -38.87 -37.14 1.21
CA LEU A 12 -39.01 -37.75 2.53
C LEU A 12 -40.17 -38.73 2.59
N THR A 13 -41.30 -38.42 1.91
CA THR A 13 -42.46 -39.31 1.81
C THR A 13 -42.13 -40.60 1.02
N GLN A 14 -41.43 -40.51 -0.12
CA GLN A 14 -40.99 -41.66 -0.91
C GLN A 14 -40.04 -42.56 -0.12
N LYS A 15 -39.22 -42.02 0.76
CA LYS A 15 -38.33 -42.78 1.62
C LYS A 15 -38.97 -43.27 2.93
N GLY A 16 -40.27 -43.03 3.13
CA GLY A 16 -40.98 -43.49 4.30
C GLY A 16 -40.57 -42.76 5.59
N ILE A 17 -39.93 -41.59 5.49
CA ILE A 17 -39.51 -40.78 6.61
C ILE A 17 -40.66 -39.88 7.05
N ALA A 18 -41.29 -40.23 8.17
CA ALA A 18 -42.38 -39.44 8.73
C ALA A 18 -41.84 -38.09 9.28
N PHE A 19 -42.50 -37.01 8.93
CA PHE A 19 -42.14 -35.67 9.39
C PHE A 19 -43.39 -34.88 9.81
N THR A 20 -43.16 -33.83 10.63
CA THR A 20 -44.15 -32.82 10.98
C THR A 20 -43.63 -31.44 10.61
N GLU A 21 -44.49 -30.58 10.09
CA GLU A 21 -44.12 -29.19 9.78
C GLU A 21 -44.33 -28.29 11.00
N ARG A 22 -43.25 -27.53 11.36
CA ARG A 22 -43.29 -26.56 12.44
C ARG A 22 -42.51 -25.30 12.04
N ASN A 23 -43.16 -24.16 12.03
CA ASN A 23 -42.53 -22.86 11.72
C ASN A 23 -41.72 -22.80 10.41
N GLY A 24 -42.17 -23.51 9.35
CA GLY A 24 -41.48 -23.53 8.06
C GLY A 24 -40.31 -24.52 8.00
N GLU A 25 -40.11 -25.34 9.01
CA GLU A 25 -39.16 -26.48 8.99
C GLU A 25 -39.91 -27.80 9.07
N LEU A 26 -39.35 -28.80 8.41
CA LEU A 26 -39.86 -30.19 8.50
C LEU A 26 -39.02 -30.91 9.57
N VAL A 27 -39.68 -31.47 10.58
CA VAL A 27 -39.02 -32.15 11.68
C VAL A 27 -39.28 -33.63 11.63
N ALA A 28 -38.20 -34.44 11.52
CA ALA A 28 -38.25 -35.88 11.40
C ALA A 28 -37.35 -36.57 12.44
N LYS A 29 -37.52 -37.85 12.65
CA LYS A 29 -36.56 -38.66 13.39
C LYS A 29 -35.24 -38.72 12.62
N CYS A 30 -34.11 -38.65 13.33
CA CYS A 30 -32.81 -38.67 12.73
C CYS A 30 -32.51 -40.07 12.17
N VAL A 31 -32.10 -40.10 10.91
CA VAL A 31 -31.76 -41.35 10.18
C VAL A 31 -30.26 -41.66 10.22
N PHE A 32 -29.48 -40.81 10.85
CA PHE A 32 -28.02 -40.92 10.90
C PHE A 32 -27.56 -41.60 12.21
N ASN A 33 -26.67 -42.60 12.08
CA ASN A 33 -25.94 -43.24 13.17
C ASN A 33 -26.83 -43.73 14.35
N ASP A 34 -28.01 -44.22 14.05
CA ASP A 34 -29.00 -44.67 15.06
C ASP A 34 -29.32 -43.63 16.13
N CYS A 35 -29.14 -42.33 15.81
CA CYS A 35 -29.25 -41.20 16.73
C CYS A 35 -30.56 -41.15 17.50
N ASP A 36 -31.69 -41.50 16.87
CA ASP A 36 -33.03 -41.46 17.48
C ASP A 36 -33.59 -42.85 17.83
N LYS A 37 -32.74 -43.91 17.85
CA LYS A 37 -33.15 -45.28 18.17
C LYS A 37 -33.82 -45.42 19.52
N ASP A 38 -33.30 -44.71 20.52
CA ASP A 38 -33.85 -44.74 21.91
C ASP A 38 -34.71 -43.51 22.23
N SER A 39 -35.07 -42.70 21.24
CA SER A 39 -35.91 -41.52 21.44
C SER A 39 -37.37 -41.89 21.53
N ARG A 40 -38.13 -41.19 22.39
CA ARG A 40 -39.58 -41.42 22.57
C ARG A 40 -40.33 -41.31 21.24
N PRO A 41 -41.49 -41.93 21.05
CA PRO A 41 -42.22 -41.94 19.78
C PRO A 41 -42.43 -40.54 19.15
N ASN A 42 -42.64 -39.54 19.97
CA ASN A 42 -42.91 -38.15 19.57
C ASN A 42 -41.69 -37.21 19.59
N GLU A 43 -40.48 -37.69 19.89
CA GLU A 43 -39.26 -36.93 19.87
C GLU A 43 -38.54 -37.09 18.52
N ALA A 44 -38.39 -36.00 17.82
CA ALA A 44 -37.71 -35.92 16.51
C ALA A 44 -36.70 -34.77 16.57
N HIS A 45 -35.49 -35.00 16.08
CA HIS A 45 -34.36 -34.08 16.24
C HIS A 45 -33.70 -33.64 14.92
N LEU A 46 -34.16 -34.17 13.77
CA LEU A 46 -33.66 -33.84 12.43
C LEU A 46 -34.57 -32.79 11.78
N TYR A 47 -34.05 -31.59 11.62
CA TYR A 47 -34.76 -30.45 11.07
C TYR A 47 -34.34 -30.23 9.61
N PHE A 48 -35.29 -30.08 8.69
CA PHE A 48 -35.08 -29.75 7.31
C PHE A 48 -35.69 -28.39 7.00
N HIS A 49 -34.95 -27.56 6.29
CA HIS A 49 -35.53 -26.36 5.71
C HIS A 49 -36.42 -26.76 4.50
N ALA A 50 -37.70 -26.41 4.57
CA ALA A 50 -38.70 -26.88 3.61
C ALA A 50 -38.43 -26.50 2.13
N GLU A 51 -37.75 -25.33 1.92
CA GLU A 51 -37.46 -24.83 0.58
C GLU A 51 -36.08 -25.26 0.06
N THR A 52 -35.06 -25.37 0.92
CA THR A 52 -33.68 -25.60 0.49
C THR A 52 -33.23 -27.03 0.64
N GLY A 53 -33.96 -27.84 1.40
CA GLY A 53 -33.59 -29.22 1.71
C GLY A 53 -32.33 -29.38 2.55
N GLN A 54 -31.82 -28.29 3.14
CA GLN A 54 -30.72 -28.34 4.10
C GLN A 54 -31.23 -28.91 5.42
N TYR A 55 -30.44 -29.76 6.07
CA TYR A 55 -30.81 -30.37 7.33
C TYR A 55 -29.76 -30.19 8.42
N ASN A 56 -30.26 -30.26 9.67
CA ASN A 56 -29.43 -30.23 10.89
C ASN A 56 -30.10 -31.09 11.97
N CYS A 57 -29.39 -32.10 12.47
CA CYS A 57 -29.83 -32.85 13.62
C CYS A 57 -29.37 -32.18 14.91
N LYS A 58 -30.30 -31.76 15.75
CA LYS A 58 -30.03 -31.10 17.04
C LYS A 58 -29.51 -32.03 18.14
N LYS A 59 -29.51 -33.36 17.93
CA LYS A 59 -29.01 -34.35 18.89
C LYS A 59 -27.61 -34.86 18.54
N CYS A 60 -27.37 -35.29 17.33
CA CYS A 60 -26.04 -35.78 16.91
C CYS A 60 -25.18 -34.76 16.18
N GLY A 61 -25.72 -33.57 15.83
CA GLY A 61 -24.98 -32.50 15.13
C GLY A 61 -24.80 -32.73 13.62
N GLU A 62 -25.34 -33.81 13.05
CA GLU A 62 -25.21 -34.12 11.62
C GLU A 62 -25.90 -33.06 10.77
N THR A 63 -25.19 -32.53 9.77
CA THR A 63 -25.66 -31.45 8.90
C THR A 63 -25.41 -31.80 7.43
N GLY A 64 -26.29 -31.32 6.55
CA GLY A 64 -26.11 -31.54 5.13
C GLY A 64 -27.27 -31.01 4.29
N ASN A 65 -27.39 -31.57 3.11
CA ASN A 65 -28.46 -31.25 2.16
C ASN A 65 -29.09 -32.54 1.61
N ILE A 66 -30.11 -32.40 0.77
CA ILE A 66 -30.84 -33.55 0.20
C ILE A 66 -29.92 -34.54 -0.56
N VAL A 67 -28.82 -34.05 -1.17
CA VAL A 67 -27.84 -34.91 -1.87
C VAL A 67 -27.06 -35.79 -0.89
N THR A 68 -26.65 -35.20 0.25
CA THR A 68 -25.95 -35.96 1.31
C THR A 68 -26.88 -36.92 2.01
N LEU A 69 -28.14 -36.56 2.19
CA LEU A 69 -29.18 -37.47 2.71
C LEU A 69 -29.43 -38.64 1.77
N ALA A 70 -29.58 -38.39 0.46
CA ALA A 70 -29.78 -39.38 -0.56
C ALA A 70 -28.63 -40.39 -0.62
N LYS A 71 -27.40 -39.93 -0.61
CA LYS A 71 -26.21 -40.78 -0.51
C LYS A 71 -26.22 -41.66 0.74
N HIS A 72 -26.62 -41.11 1.86
CA HIS A 72 -26.71 -41.86 3.12
C HIS A 72 -27.79 -42.95 3.06
N LEU A 73 -28.89 -42.68 2.37
CA LEU A 73 -30.00 -43.63 2.16
C LEU A 73 -29.75 -44.62 1.00
N GLY A 74 -28.58 -44.59 0.36
CA GLY A 74 -28.14 -45.52 -0.68
C GLY A 74 -28.65 -45.22 -2.09
N ASP A 75 -29.17 -44.02 -2.35
CA ASP A 75 -29.63 -43.63 -3.67
C ASP A 75 -28.47 -43.22 -4.57
N THR A 76 -28.51 -43.55 -5.85
CA THR A 76 -27.60 -43.09 -6.87
C THR A 76 -27.99 -41.69 -7.33
N ILE A 77 -27.01 -40.85 -7.60
CA ILE A 77 -27.24 -39.42 -7.96
C ILE A 77 -28.01 -39.28 -9.27
N ASP A 78 -28.00 -40.32 -10.12
CA ASP A 78 -28.68 -40.34 -11.42
C ASP A 78 -30.21 -40.49 -11.30
N ASP A 79 -30.71 -40.96 -10.16
CA ASP A 79 -32.15 -41.14 -9.92
C ASP A 79 -32.81 -39.89 -9.32
N ILE A 80 -32.02 -38.93 -8.90
CA ILE A 80 -32.50 -37.71 -8.30
C ILE A 80 -31.99 -36.50 -9.11
N SER A 81 -32.76 -36.13 -10.12
CA SER A 81 -32.54 -34.88 -10.82
C SER A 81 -32.95 -33.72 -9.96
N ILE A 82 -32.05 -33.34 -9.07
CA ILE A 82 -32.06 -32.04 -8.42
C ILE A 82 -31.51 -31.10 -9.47
N SER A 83 -32.37 -30.37 -10.17
CA SER A 83 -31.90 -29.14 -10.79
C SER A 83 -31.19 -28.36 -9.68
N PRO A 84 -29.83 -28.13 -9.77
CA PRO A 84 -29.30 -26.98 -9.09
C PRO A 84 -30.16 -25.88 -9.69
N ARG A 85 -31.07 -25.30 -8.91
CA ARG A 85 -31.51 -23.97 -9.25
C ARG A 85 -30.20 -23.28 -9.62
N LYS A 86 -29.98 -23.03 -10.97
CA LYS A 86 -29.14 -21.94 -11.34
C LYS A 86 -29.47 -20.93 -10.26
N THR A 87 -28.50 -20.54 -9.46
CA THR A 87 -28.56 -19.28 -8.77
C THR A 87 -28.65 -18.26 -9.90
N THR A 88 -29.79 -18.23 -10.56
CA THR A 88 -30.32 -16.97 -10.99
C THR A 88 -30.20 -16.22 -9.69
N LYS A 89 -29.21 -15.29 -9.64
CA LYS A 89 -29.26 -14.15 -8.72
C LYS A 89 -30.74 -13.97 -8.48
N PRO A 90 -31.24 -14.11 -7.23
CA PRO A 90 -32.67 -14.09 -7.00
C PRO A 90 -33.11 -12.95 -7.90
N LYS A 91 -33.92 -13.27 -8.93
CA LYS A 91 -34.59 -12.24 -9.72
C LYS A 91 -35.10 -11.37 -8.62
N LYS A 92 -34.52 -10.15 -8.47
CA LYS A 92 -34.96 -9.20 -7.46
C LYS A 92 -36.46 -9.31 -7.53
N VAL A 93 -37.08 -10.05 -6.60
CA VAL A 93 -38.50 -9.94 -6.30
C VAL A 93 -38.57 -8.47 -6.08
N GLY A 94 -39.23 -7.74 -6.99
CA GLY A 94 -39.13 -6.31 -7.05
C GLY A 94 -39.39 -5.88 -5.63
N LYS A 95 -38.33 -5.48 -4.89
CA LYS A 95 -38.43 -5.06 -3.50
C LYS A 95 -39.57 -4.08 -3.56
N GLY A 96 -40.68 -4.32 -2.85
CA GLY A 96 -41.89 -3.56 -2.98
C GLY A 96 -41.55 -2.09 -2.85
N ARG A 97 -41.31 -1.43 -3.96
CA ARG A 97 -41.07 0.01 -4.03
C ARG A 97 -42.40 0.65 -3.65
N ILE A 98 -42.38 1.57 -2.73
CA ILE A 98 -43.56 2.41 -2.50
C ILE A 98 -43.70 3.37 -3.68
N SER A 99 -44.94 3.59 -4.15
CA SER A 99 -45.19 4.49 -5.27
C SER A 99 -45.01 5.96 -4.86
N VAL A 100 -44.61 6.80 -5.81
CA VAL A 100 -44.55 8.25 -5.58
C VAL A 100 -45.91 8.78 -5.13
N ASP A 101 -47.01 8.31 -5.73
CA ASP A 101 -48.38 8.69 -5.38
C ASP A 101 -48.68 8.39 -3.89
N LEU A 102 -48.27 7.25 -3.38
CA LEU A 102 -48.47 6.89 -1.96
C LEU A 102 -47.64 7.82 -1.06
N VAL A 103 -46.45 8.21 -1.48
CA VAL A 103 -45.63 9.16 -0.71
C VAL A 103 -46.28 10.53 -0.67
N GLU A 104 -46.79 11.03 -1.81
CA GLU A 104 -47.52 12.33 -1.89
C GLU A 104 -48.80 12.29 -1.09
N GLN A 105 -49.61 11.25 -1.20
CA GLN A 105 -50.83 11.07 -0.38
C GLN A 105 -50.55 11.15 1.12
N CYS A 106 -49.51 10.44 1.59
CA CYS A 106 -49.11 10.49 2.99
C CYS A 106 -48.62 11.92 3.36
N HIS A 107 -47.87 12.56 2.50
CA HIS A 107 -47.37 13.92 2.75
C HIS A 107 -48.52 14.95 2.88
N GLU A 108 -49.49 14.91 1.97
CA GLU A 108 -50.66 15.77 2.02
C GLU A 108 -51.56 15.50 3.23
N ALA A 109 -51.60 14.27 3.74
CA ALA A 109 -52.37 13.86 4.89
C ALA A 109 -51.75 14.23 6.25
N LEU A 110 -50.63 15.00 6.27
CA LEU A 110 -49.93 15.34 7.53
C LEU A 110 -50.78 16.27 8.42
N PRO A 111 -51.24 15.82 9.58
CA PRO A 111 -52.10 16.61 10.45
C PRO A 111 -51.31 17.66 11.25
N ASP A 112 -51.98 18.74 11.67
CA ASP A 112 -51.34 19.86 12.36
C ASP A 112 -50.64 19.45 13.69
N HIS A 113 -51.18 18.50 14.45
CA HIS A 113 -50.54 18.07 15.69
C HIS A 113 -49.19 17.35 15.41
N ILE A 114 -49.06 16.61 14.31
CA ILE A 114 -47.80 15.99 13.90
C ILE A 114 -46.85 17.03 13.29
N ARG A 115 -47.38 17.99 12.52
CA ARG A 115 -46.57 19.12 12.02
C ARG A 115 -45.98 19.92 13.19
N THR A 116 -46.78 20.21 14.24
CA THR A 116 -46.27 20.85 15.45
C THR A 116 -45.20 20.02 16.17
N TYR A 117 -45.35 18.69 16.23
CA TYR A 117 -44.32 17.81 16.76
C TYR A 117 -43.05 17.83 15.97
N LEU A 118 -43.13 17.82 14.62
CA LEU A 118 -41.97 17.90 13.74
C LEU A 118 -41.25 19.26 13.87
N HIS A 119 -42.01 20.35 14.01
CA HIS A 119 -41.45 21.69 14.28
C HIS A 119 -40.71 21.72 15.62
N ALA A 120 -41.27 21.12 16.68
CA ALA A 120 -40.61 21.00 17.96
C ALA A 120 -39.33 20.16 17.90
N ARG A 121 -39.18 19.30 16.88
CA ARG A 121 -37.96 18.56 16.57
C ARG A 121 -37.00 19.33 15.61
N GLY A 122 -37.28 20.63 15.37
CA GLY A 122 -36.46 21.48 14.53
C GLY A 122 -36.68 21.34 12.99
N LEU A 123 -37.63 20.50 12.58
CA LEU A 123 -37.91 20.27 11.15
C LEU A 123 -38.90 21.34 10.66
N THR A 124 -38.38 22.28 9.87
CA THR A 124 -39.18 23.35 9.23
C THR A 124 -40.13 22.80 8.17
N ASP A 125 -41.17 23.57 7.78
CA ASP A 125 -42.04 23.18 6.66
C ASP A 125 -41.26 22.90 5.36
N ALA A 126 -40.18 23.64 5.11
CA ALA A 126 -39.30 23.39 3.97
C ALA A 126 -38.64 22.01 4.03
N LEU A 127 -38.16 21.57 5.21
CA LEU A 127 -37.61 20.25 5.40
C LEU A 127 -38.67 19.15 5.33
N ILE A 128 -39.85 19.38 5.93
CA ILE A 128 -40.99 18.46 5.88
C ILE A 128 -41.39 18.22 4.40
N ALA A 129 -41.45 19.28 3.58
CA ALA A 129 -41.74 19.17 2.18
C ALA A 129 -40.60 18.53 1.35
N HIS A 130 -39.33 18.87 1.66
CA HIS A 130 -38.18 18.34 0.94
C HIS A 130 -38.05 16.81 1.14
N TYR A 131 -38.19 16.33 2.37
CA TYR A 131 -38.12 14.91 2.71
C TYR A 131 -39.45 14.17 2.56
N LYS A 132 -40.52 14.85 2.16
CA LYS A 132 -41.87 14.30 1.99
C LYS A 132 -42.36 13.56 3.27
N LEU A 133 -42.07 14.14 4.44
CA LEU A 133 -42.58 13.60 5.67
C LEU A 133 -44.10 13.64 5.67
N GLY A 134 -44.74 12.60 6.13
CA GLY A 134 -46.17 12.47 5.98
C GLY A 134 -46.84 11.67 7.11
N TRP A 135 -48.09 11.34 6.92
CA TRP A 135 -48.94 10.61 7.83
C TRP A 135 -49.77 9.58 7.08
N GLY A 136 -49.90 8.39 7.63
CA GLY A 136 -50.68 7.35 6.99
C GLY A 136 -51.09 6.20 7.92
N GLN A 137 -52.10 5.44 7.52
CA GLN A 137 -52.56 4.27 8.23
C GLN A 137 -51.90 3.02 7.67
N PHE A 138 -51.10 2.36 8.49
CA PHE A 138 -50.41 1.12 8.14
C PHE A 138 -50.50 0.13 9.28
N TYR A 139 -50.66 -1.16 8.97
CA TYR A 139 -50.81 -2.22 9.98
C TYR A 139 -51.90 -1.94 11.02
N GLY A 140 -53.02 -1.33 10.60
CA GLY A 140 -54.15 -0.99 11.47
C GLY A 140 -53.94 0.20 12.40
N MET A 141 -52.81 0.93 12.28
CA MET A 141 -52.48 2.09 13.12
C MET A 141 -52.03 3.26 12.27
N ASN A 142 -52.10 4.45 12.84
CA ASN A 142 -51.58 5.67 12.19
C ASN A 142 -50.13 5.90 12.56
N TRP A 143 -49.31 6.31 11.58
CA TRP A 143 -47.87 6.50 11.67
C TRP A 143 -47.41 7.77 11.01
N ILE A 144 -46.37 8.37 11.56
CA ILE A 144 -45.53 9.32 10.83
C ILE A 144 -44.75 8.54 9.79
N THR A 145 -44.80 8.93 8.52
CA THR A 145 -44.09 8.29 7.42
C THR A 145 -42.80 9.05 7.07
N ILE A 146 -41.70 8.33 7.04
CA ILE A 146 -40.37 8.82 6.60
C ILE A 146 -40.02 8.03 5.35
N PRO A 147 -40.15 8.64 4.15
CA PRO A 147 -39.80 7.95 2.91
C PRO A 147 -38.29 7.71 2.83
N ILE A 148 -37.89 6.48 2.58
CA ILE A 148 -36.49 6.07 2.43
C ILE A 148 -36.19 5.82 0.96
N LYS A 149 -35.17 6.52 0.42
CA LYS A 149 -34.70 6.36 -0.95
C LYS A 149 -33.58 5.32 -1.01
N ASN A 150 -33.47 4.63 -2.15
CA ASN A 150 -32.34 3.75 -2.48
C ASN A 150 -31.18 4.56 -3.07
N GLN A 151 -30.09 3.89 -3.46
CA GLN A 151 -28.92 4.50 -4.13
C GLN A 151 -29.25 5.21 -5.45
N ASP A 152 -30.29 4.75 -6.14
CA ASP A 152 -30.72 5.29 -7.42
C ASP A 152 -31.61 6.56 -7.24
N GLY A 153 -32.03 6.85 -5.99
CA GLY A 153 -32.89 7.97 -5.67
C GLY A 153 -34.41 7.64 -5.66
N ASP A 154 -34.77 6.38 -5.96
CA ASP A 154 -36.17 5.93 -5.93
C ASP A 154 -36.64 5.65 -4.52
N PHE A 155 -37.92 5.90 -4.24
CA PHE A 155 -38.53 5.53 -2.97
C PHE A 155 -38.59 4.01 -2.79
N ALA A 156 -37.86 3.50 -1.78
CA ALA A 156 -37.75 2.09 -1.50
C ALA A 156 -38.84 1.61 -0.52
N PHE A 157 -38.98 2.28 0.60
CA PHE A 157 -39.93 1.93 1.66
C PHE A 157 -40.18 3.11 2.60
N PHE A 158 -41.20 3.01 3.44
CA PHE A 158 -41.36 3.93 4.57
C PHE A 158 -40.72 3.36 5.85
N LYS A 159 -39.96 4.19 6.56
CA LYS A 159 -39.75 4.01 7.97
C LYS A 159 -40.93 4.69 8.68
N LEU A 160 -41.71 3.90 9.39
CA LEU A 160 -42.89 4.33 10.12
C LEU A 160 -42.48 4.65 11.57
N ARG A 161 -42.83 5.84 12.05
CA ARG A 161 -42.59 6.27 13.43
C ARG A 161 -43.92 6.42 14.13
N LEU A 162 -44.01 5.88 15.35
CA LEU A 162 -45.23 5.94 16.17
C LEU A 162 -45.55 7.42 16.50
N ASP A 163 -46.88 7.73 16.56
CA ASP A 163 -47.38 8.99 17.05
C ASP A 163 -46.90 9.22 18.49
N PRO A 164 -46.23 10.34 18.78
CA PRO A 164 -45.67 10.62 20.11
C PRO A 164 -46.74 10.73 21.21
N ASN A 165 -48.02 10.99 20.85
CA ASN A 165 -49.14 11.13 21.77
C ASN A 165 -49.82 9.79 22.12
N LYS A 166 -49.36 8.65 21.55
CA LYS A 166 -49.88 7.32 21.84
C LYS A 166 -49.07 6.60 22.92
N PRO A 167 -49.72 5.74 23.75
CA PRO A 167 -49.03 4.97 24.76
C PRO A 167 -48.01 4.00 24.13
N LYS A 168 -46.90 3.74 24.85
CA LYS A 168 -45.74 2.93 24.39
C LYS A 168 -45.99 1.41 24.38
N GLU A 169 -47.15 0.98 23.94
CA GLU A 169 -47.53 -0.45 23.93
C GLU A 169 -47.02 -1.21 22.67
N THR A 170 -46.36 -0.52 21.71
CA THR A 170 -45.92 -1.09 20.47
C THR A 170 -44.51 -0.61 20.11
N ASP A 171 -43.84 -1.29 19.17
CA ASP A 171 -42.54 -0.88 18.62
C ASP A 171 -42.55 0.57 18.15
N LYS A 172 -41.58 1.34 18.56
CA LYS A 172 -41.42 2.77 18.20
C LYS A 172 -41.29 2.99 16.69
N TYR A 173 -40.76 2.01 15.96
CA TYR A 173 -40.49 2.06 14.51
C TYR A 173 -40.90 0.77 13.84
N ARG A 174 -41.40 0.88 12.60
CA ARG A 174 -41.64 -0.25 11.69
C ARG A 174 -41.25 0.13 10.24
N PHE A 175 -41.03 -0.87 9.39
CA PHE A 175 -40.86 -0.65 7.94
C PHE A 175 -42.14 -1.06 7.21
N TYR A 176 -42.50 -0.31 6.17
CA TYR A 176 -43.55 -0.63 5.22
C TYR A 176 -43.06 -0.53 3.79
N PRO A 177 -43.23 -1.56 2.94
CA PRO A 177 -43.89 -2.86 3.24
C PRO A 177 -43.08 -3.73 4.22
N ALA A 178 -43.77 -4.70 4.84
CA ALA A 178 -43.13 -5.70 5.71
C ALA A 178 -42.05 -6.48 4.92
N GLY A 179 -40.94 -6.81 5.59
CA GLY A 179 -39.80 -7.48 4.96
C GLY A 179 -38.80 -6.51 4.26
N SER A 180 -39.04 -5.19 4.30
CA SER A 180 -38.04 -4.20 3.88
C SER A 180 -36.79 -4.31 4.75
N THR A 181 -35.62 -4.22 4.12
CA THR A 181 -34.31 -4.32 4.79
C THR A 181 -33.71 -2.96 5.04
N ALA A 182 -33.04 -2.80 6.19
CA ALA A 182 -32.34 -1.57 6.52
C ALA A 182 -31.33 -1.17 5.44
N THR A 183 -31.26 0.14 5.16
CA THR A 183 -30.35 0.78 4.23
C THR A 183 -29.79 2.06 4.83
N LEU A 184 -28.94 2.79 4.10
CA LEU A 184 -28.55 4.14 4.49
C LEU A 184 -29.67 5.12 4.12
N PHE A 185 -29.89 6.10 4.99
CA PHE A 185 -30.61 7.34 4.69
C PHE A 185 -29.58 8.40 4.28
N GLY A 186 -29.83 9.17 3.24
CA GLY A 186 -28.92 10.20 2.74
C GLY A 186 -27.89 9.67 1.73
N TRP A 187 -28.21 8.69 0.89
CA TRP A 187 -27.33 8.18 -0.16
C TRP A 187 -26.80 9.27 -1.11
N ASP A 188 -27.59 10.29 -1.38
CA ASP A 188 -27.26 11.44 -2.20
C ASP A 188 -26.16 12.30 -1.58
N MET A 189 -26.06 12.34 -0.25
CA MET A 189 -25.01 13.06 0.49
C MET A 189 -23.61 12.48 0.28
N LEU A 190 -23.50 11.25 -0.20
CA LEU A 190 -22.20 10.65 -0.55
C LEU A 190 -21.65 11.14 -1.89
N LYS A 191 -22.47 11.84 -2.70
CA LYS A 191 -22.07 12.31 -4.02
C LYS A 191 -21.53 13.75 -3.93
N GLY A 192 -20.28 13.95 -4.36
CA GLY A 192 -19.68 15.28 -4.44
C GLY A 192 -19.16 15.88 -3.13
N ASN A 193 -19.34 15.20 -1.99
CA ASN A 193 -18.84 15.66 -0.69
C ASN A 193 -17.54 14.96 -0.33
N GLY A 194 -16.58 15.72 0.23
CA GLY A 194 -15.32 15.18 0.73
C GLY A 194 -15.38 14.71 2.18
N GLU A 195 -16.35 15.19 2.94
CA GLU A 195 -16.56 14.91 4.36
C GLU A 195 -18.02 14.57 4.60
N ILE A 196 -18.29 13.70 5.60
CA ILE A 196 -19.64 13.32 5.97
C ILE A 196 -19.75 13.08 7.48
N VAL A 197 -20.93 13.35 8.02
CA VAL A 197 -21.29 12.95 9.40
C VAL A 197 -22.19 11.71 9.35
N ILE A 198 -21.85 10.69 10.13
CA ILE A 198 -22.71 9.53 10.40
C ILE A 198 -23.38 9.77 11.73
N CYS A 199 -24.69 9.97 11.74
CA CYS A 199 -25.49 10.22 12.94
C CYS A 199 -26.42 9.04 13.25
N GLU A 200 -27.13 9.11 14.39
CA GLU A 200 -27.94 7.99 14.89
C GLU A 200 -29.32 7.89 14.24
N GLY A 201 -29.94 9.03 13.91
CA GLY A 201 -31.31 9.09 13.45
C GLY A 201 -31.54 9.89 12.19
N GLU A 202 -32.66 9.63 11.48
CA GLU A 202 -33.02 10.34 10.24
C GLU A 202 -33.27 11.84 10.47
N PHE A 203 -33.88 12.20 11.61
CA PHE A 203 -34.15 13.61 11.94
C PHE A 203 -32.85 14.37 12.19
N ASP A 204 -31.86 13.74 12.83
CA ASP A 204 -30.53 14.33 13.03
C ASP A 204 -29.81 14.53 11.71
N SER A 205 -29.90 13.54 10.79
CA SER A 205 -29.35 13.66 9.43
C SER A 205 -30.01 14.78 8.62
N MET A 206 -31.34 14.94 8.71
CA MET A 206 -32.08 16.02 8.05
C MET A 206 -31.67 17.39 8.59
N LEU A 207 -31.53 17.53 9.90
CA LEU A 207 -31.13 18.77 10.56
C LEU A 207 -29.69 19.16 10.21
N LEU A 208 -28.74 18.24 10.28
CA LEU A 208 -27.36 18.48 9.89
C LEU A 208 -27.28 18.94 8.43
N SER A 209 -28.00 18.26 7.54
CA SER A 209 -28.05 18.63 6.11
C SER A 209 -28.64 20.01 5.90
N SER A 210 -29.61 20.43 6.72
CA SER A 210 -30.25 21.76 6.62
C SER A 210 -29.33 22.91 6.99
N ILE A 211 -28.31 22.65 7.80
CA ILE A 211 -27.30 23.63 8.21
C ILE A 211 -25.99 23.49 7.39
N GLY A 212 -26.02 22.75 6.26
CA GLY A 212 -24.91 22.61 5.33
C GLY A 212 -23.90 21.51 5.69
N ILE A 213 -24.18 20.67 6.66
CA ILE A 213 -23.33 19.52 7.04
C ILE A 213 -23.88 18.26 6.39
N PRO A 214 -23.20 17.66 5.38
CA PRO A 214 -23.65 16.41 4.78
C PRO A 214 -23.71 15.28 5.81
N ALA A 215 -24.85 14.62 5.93
CA ALA A 215 -25.04 13.59 6.95
C ALA A 215 -25.82 12.38 6.43
N ILE A 216 -25.47 11.21 6.95
CA ILE A 216 -26.11 9.93 6.65
C ILE A 216 -26.42 9.19 7.96
N THR A 217 -27.37 8.25 7.91
CA THR A 217 -27.64 7.36 9.03
C THR A 217 -28.09 5.98 8.56
N SER A 218 -27.98 4.98 9.43
CA SER A 218 -28.62 3.68 9.24
C SER A 218 -30.10 3.77 9.59
N THR A 219 -30.98 3.32 8.69
CA THR A 219 -32.44 3.32 8.96
C THR A 219 -32.85 2.38 10.10
N ALA A 220 -31.95 1.55 10.62
CA ALA A 220 -32.18 0.67 11.77
C ALA A 220 -31.49 1.13 13.07
N GLY A 221 -30.82 2.30 13.09
CA GLY A 221 -30.21 2.90 14.28
C GLY A 221 -28.70 2.61 14.40
N ALA A 222 -28.07 3.20 15.44
CA ALA A 222 -26.62 3.27 15.65
C ALA A 222 -25.86 1.95 15.57
N GLY A 223 -26.37 0.90 16.20
CA GLY A 223 -25.68 -0.40 16.27
C GLY A 223 -25.75 -1.25 15.01
N THR A 224 -26.36 -0.76 13.92
CA THR A 224 -26.73 -1.54 12.75
C THR A 224 -26.06 -1.09 11.45
N PHE A 225 -24.99 -0.33 11.51
CA PHE A 225 -24.24 0.07 10.34
C PHE A 225 -23.54 -1.16 9.73
N LYS A 226 -23.92 -1.50 8.50
CA LYS A 226 -23.43 -2.73 7.86
C LYS A 226 -22.09 -2.52 7.19
N GLU A 227 -21.25 -3.55 7.21
CA GLU A 227 -19.94 -3.54 6.56
C GLU A 227 -20.01 -3.27 5.06
N GLU A 228 -21.04 -3.79 4.37
CA GLU A 228 -21.26 -3.54 2.94
C GLU A 228 -21.39 -2.06 2.57
N TRP A 229 -21.81 -1.21 3.52
CA TRP A 229 -21.95 0.24 3.30
C TRP A 229 -20.63 0.99 3.43
N ILE A 230 -19.66 0.46 4.16
CA ILE A 230 -18.32 1.06 4.33
C ILE A 230 -17.60 1.21 2.98
N ALA A 231 -17.83 0.28 2.05
CA ALA A 231 -17.24 0.35 0.71
C ALA A 231 -17.60 1.65 -0.04
N HIS A 232 -18.78 2.24 0.23
CA HIS A 232 -19.23 3.49 -0.40
C HIS A 232 -18.60 4.75 0.21
N LEU A 233 -17.93 4.61 1.36
CA LEU A 233 -17.23 5.71 2.05
C LEU A 233 -15.78 5.89 1.59
N LYS A 234 -15.27 5.02 0.71
CA LYS A 234 -13.86 5.01 0.27
C LYS A 234 -13.39 6.35 -0.35
N ASN A 235 -14.28 7.06 -1.03
CA ASN A 235 -13.94 8.30 -1.74
C ASN A 235 -13.99 9.55 -0.85
N LEU A 236 -14.48 9.44 0.38
CA LEU A 236 -14.50 10.53 1.34
C LEU A 236 -13.08 10.81 1.86
N LYS A 237 -12.79 12.07 2.19
CA LYS A 237 -11.54 12.47 2.85
C LYS A 237 -11.60 12.29 4.36
N LYS A 238 -12.75 12.65 4.97
CA LYS A 238 -12.99 12.55 6.41
C LYS A 238 -14.38 11.96 6.70
N ILE A 239 -14.46 11.21 7.77
CA ILE A 239 -15.70 10.61 8.29
C ILE A 239 -15.86 11.04 9.74
N HIS A 240 -16.95 11.70 10.05
CA HIS A 240 -17.29 12.11 11.41
C HIS A 240 -18.42 11.24 11.94
N ILE A 241 -18.38 10.86 13.21
CA ILE A 241 -19.38 10.04 13.87
C ILE A 241 -19.95 10.87 15.02
N CYS A 242 -21.25 11.12 15.00
CA CYS A 242 -21.98 11.85 16.01
C CYS A 242 -23.22 11.07 16.43
N PHE A 243 -23.14 10.31 17.50
CA PHE A 243 -24.22 9.55 18.06
C PHE A 243 -24.72 10.19 19.35
N ASP A 244 -25.86 9.71 19.88
CA ASP A 244 -26.48 10.24 21.07
C ASP A 244 -25.54 10.17 22.30
N LYS A 245 -25.66 11.14 23.21
CA LYS A 245 -24.87 11.21 24.45
C LYS A 245 -25.48 10.27 25.50
N ASP A 246 -25.56 8.98 25.18
CA ASP A 246 -25.99 7.92 26.09
C ASP A 246 -25.12 6.67 25.87
N ASP A 247 -25.23 5.68 26.79
CA ASP A 247 -24.40 4.46 26.75
C ASP A 247 -24.57 3.65 25.47
N ALA A 248 -25.72 3.69 24.82
CA ALA A 248 -26.02 2.96 23.61
C ALA A 248 -25.35 3.65 22.39
N GLY A 249 -25.46 4.96 22.31
CA GLY A 249 -24.79 5.78 21.29
C GLY A 249 -23.27 5.69 21.41
N GLU A 250 -22.73 5.76 22.64
CA GLU A 250 -21.26 5.66 22.85
C GLU A 250 -20.71 4.31 22.38
N LYS A 251 -21.31 3.19 22.79
CA LYS A 251 -20.93 1.83 22.35
C LYS A 251 -21.12 1.63 20.85
N GLY A 252 -22.18 2.22 20.28
CA GLY A 252 -22.45 2.18 18.85
C GLY A 252 -21.35 2.93 18.05
N ALA A 253 -20.96 4.10 18.53
CA ALA A 253 -19.89 4.90 17.92
C ALA A 253 -18.54 4.17 17.98
N GLU A 254 -18.14 3.62 19.13
CA GLU A 254 -16.90 2.85 19.27
C GLU A 254 -16.85 1.64 18.34
N LYS A 255 -17.94 0.90 18.23
CA LYS A 255 -18.04 -0.25 17.32
C LYS A 255 -17.89 0.18 15.85
N LEU A 256 -18.54 1.27 15.46
CA LEU A 256 -18.47 1.80 14.10
C LEU A 256 -17.06 2.33 13.80
N ILE A 257 -16.43 3.06 14.72
CA ILE A 257 -15.04 3.54 14.59
C ILE A 257 -14.10 2.37 14.36
N ALA A 258 -14.16 1.32 15.17
CA ALA A 258 -13.31 0.13 15.01
C ALA A 258 -13.49 -0.57 13.66
N SER A 259 -14.75 -0.66 13.19
CA SER A 259 -15.05 -1.24 11.87
C SER A 259 -14.52 -0.39 10.72
N LEU A 260 -14.68 0.93 10.80
CA LEU A 260 -14.14 1.88 9.80
C LEU A 260 -12.62 1.89 9.78
N ASP A 261 -11.96 1.90 10.95
CA ASP A 261 -10.51 1.87 11.06
C ASP A 261 -9.90 0.59 10.45
N THR A 262 -10.57 -0.54 10.69
CA THR A 262 -10.17 -1.84 10.10
C THR A 262 -10.30 -1.86 8.57
N GLN A 263 -11.40 -1.35 8.04
CA GLN A 263 -11.70 -1.43 6.60
C GLN A 263 -11.17 -0.25 5.79
N LEU A 264 -10.95 0.90 6.44
CA LEU A 264 -10.46 2.14 5.85
C LEU A 264 -9.28 2.72 6.66
N PRO A 265 -8.18 1.98 6.88
CA PRO A 265 -7.12 2.34 7.85
C PRO A 265 -6.38 3.65 7.52
N LYS A 266 -6.54 4.16 6.30
CA LYS A 266 -5.92 5.44 5.88
C LYS A 266 -6.88 6.63 5.95
N LYS A 267 -8.16 6.42 6.33
CA LYS A 267 -9.14 7.49 6.42
C LYS A 267 -9.07 8.19 7.78
N ALA A 268 -9.13 9.51 7.75
CA ALA A 268 -9.26 10.28 8.98
C ALA A 268 -10.69 10.12 9.52
N ILE A 269 -10.82 9.49 10.69
CA ILE A 269 -12.08 9.20 11.38
C ILE A 269 -12.15 10.07 12.61
N TYR A 270 -13.21 10.86 12.71
CA TYR A 270 -13.45 11.80 13.78
C TYR A 270 -14.65 11.35 14.63
N LYS A 271 -14.57 11.55 15.91
CA LYS A 271 -15.70 11.45 16.85
C LYS A 271 -16.12 12.86 17.24
N ILE A 272 -17.39 13.18 17.04
CA ILE A 272 -18.01 14.40 17.53
C ILE A 272 -18.60 14.09 18.89
N THR A 273 -18.13 14.79 19.92
CA THR A 273 -18.69 14.73 21.27
C THR A 273 -19.50 15.99 21.52
N LEU A 274 -20.81 15.84 21.75
CA LEU A 274 -21.68 16.97 22.01
C LEU A 274 -21.23 17.74 23.25
N PRO A 275 -21.36 19.09 23.29
CA PRO A 275 -20.80 19.93 24.36
C PRO A 275 -21.34 19.56 25.76
N GLU A 276 -20.48 19.71 26.77
CA GLU A 276 -20.84 19.43 28.16
C GLU A 276 -21.96 20.36 28.71
N ARG A 277 -22.07 21.59 28.15
CA ARG A 277 -23.13 22.54 28.48
C ARG A 277 -24.54 22.02 28.19
N MET A 278 -24.64 20.94 27.37
CA MET A 278 -25.92 20.25 27.16
C MET A 278 -26.27 19.35 28.36
N THR A 279 -26.85 19.96 29.39
CA THR A 279 -27.23 19.25 30.61
C THR A 279 -28.53 18.47 30.42
N ASP A 280 -29.41 18.98 29.56
CA ASP A 280 -30.81 18.51 29.34
C ASP A 280 -31.00 17.95 27.91
N GLY A 281 -29.92 17.80 27.13
CA GLY A 281 -29.92 17.36 25.76
C GLY A 281 -28.98 16.19 25.52
N LYS A 282 -29.36 15.31 24.61
CA LYS A 282 -28.59 14.10 24.33
C LYS A 282 -28.28 13.87 22.84
N ASP A 283 -28.99 14.53 21.94
CA ASP A 283 -28.87 14.33 20.48
C ASP A 283 -28.60 15.65 19.72
N ILE A 284 -28.35 15.52 18.44
CA ILE A 284 -28.11 16.66 17.51
C ILE A 284 -29.35 17.56 17.46
N THR A 285 -30.54 16.97 17.51
CA THR A 285 -31.80 17.72 17.56
C THR A 285 -31.82 18.67 18.74
N ASP A 286 -31.50 18.19 19.96
CA ASP A 286 -31.39 19.01 21.13
C ASP A 286 -30.32 20.09 21.01
N TYR A 287 -29.14 19.74 20.45
CA TYR A 287 -28.06 20.68 20.27
C TYR A 287 -28.48 21.87 19.40
N ILE A 288 -29.17 21.60 18.28
CA ILE A 288 -29.62 22.65 17.35
C ILE A 288 -30.79 23.43 17.92
N THR A 289 -31.81 22.74 18.47
CA THR A 289 -33.08 23.39 18.83
C THR A 289 -33.07 24.06 20.19
N LYS A 290 -32.43 23.45 21.21
CA LYS A 290 -32.42 23.96 22.59
C LYS A 290 -31.19 24.79 22.92
N TYR A 291 -30.05 24.46 22.33
CA TYR A 291 -28.76 25.08 22.64
C TYR A 291 -28.26 26.02 21.54
N ASN A 292 -29.07 26.26 20.53
CA ASN A 292 -28.75 27.12 19.38
C ASN A 292 -27.34 26.78 18.77
N GLY A 293 -27.15 25.48 18.50
CA GLY A 293 -25.86 24.90 18.12
C GLY A 293 -25.33 25.46 16.82
N ASN A 294 -24.01 25.67 16.79
CA ASN A 294 -23.31 26.25 15.66
C ASN A 294 -22.60 25.12 14.86
N PRO A 295 -22.74 25.05 13.51
CA PRO A 295 -22.05 24.10 12.66
C PRO A 295 -20.54 24.09 12.85
N ASP A 296 -19.90 25.26 12.95
CA ASP A 296 -18.46 25.38 13.12
C ASP A 296 -18.00 24.84 14.47
N GLU A 297 -18.74 25.11 15.55
CA GLU A 297 -18.48 24.54 16.86
C GLU A 297 -18.52 23.00 16.78
N LEU A 298 -19.57 22.46 16.17
CA LEU A 298 -19.77 21.02 16.05
C LEU A 298 -18.62 20.36 15.28
N MET A 299 -18.25 20.92 14.13
CA MET A 299 -17.26 20.31 13.22
C MET A 299 -15.81 20.56 13.66
N TYR A 300 -15.49 21.69 14.25
CA TYR A 300 -14.09 22.08 14.56
C TYR A 300 -13.73 22.00 16.04
N GLN A 301 -14.67 22.26 16.96
CA GLN A 301 -14.39 22.25 18.40
C GLN A 301 -14.78 20.93 19.07
N CYS A 302 -15.93 20.37 18.67
CA CYS A 302 -16.46 19.13 19.25
C CYS A 302 -15.95 17.87 18.54
N SER A 303 -15.32 18.01 17.36
CA SER A 303 -14.84 16.92 16.52
C SER A 303 -13.37 16.64 16.78
N LYS A 304 -13.02 15.44 17.22
CA LYS A 304 -11.64 14.99 17.45
C LYS A 304 -11.34 13.76 16.61
N GLN A 305 -10.19 13.73 15.96
CA GLN A 305 -9.74 12.54 15.26
C GLN A 305 -9.41 11.43 16.25
N VAL A 306 -10.00 10.25 16.04
CA VAL A 306 -9.91 9.08 16.95
C VAL A 306 -9.29 7.87 16.28
N ALA A 307 -9.31 7.80 14.95
CA ALA A 307 -8.75 6.67 14.20
C ALA A 307 -8.30 7.10 12.78
N GLY A 308 -7.63 6.19 12.08
CA GLY A 308 -7.07 6.41 10.76
C GLY A 308 -5.78 7.23 10.78
N LYS A 309 -5.37 7.68 9.61
CA LYS A 309 -4.11 8.42 9.48
C LYS A 309 -4.24 9.86 9.99
N PHE A 310 -3.50 10.18 11.05
CA PHE A 310 -3.42 11.55 11.56
C PHE A 310 -2.62 12.44 10.59
N PRO A 311 -3.05 13.68 10.32
CA PRO A 311 -2.28 14.61 9.51
C PRO A 311 -0.93 14.89 10.19
N ILE A 312 0.13 14.83 9.39
CA ILE A 312 1.47 15.15 9.87
C ILE A 312 1.62 16.67 9.90
N ASP A 313 2.06 17.21 11.04
CA ASP A 313 2.39 18.62 11.15
C ASP A 313 3.69 18.92 10.38
N THR A 314 3.53 19.52 9.19
CA THR A 314 4.63 19.88 8.30
C THR A 314 5.30 21.21 8.66
N SER A 315 4.73 21.99 9.57
CA SER A 315 5.31 23.26 10.02
C SER A 315 6.65 23.11 10.76
N GLN A 316 6.91 21.91 11.29
CA GLN A 316 8.17 21.55 11.96
C GLN A 316 9.30 21.22 10.98
N PHE A 317 9.00 21.07 9.68
CA PHE A 317 10.03 20.75 8.70
C PHE A 317 10.87 21.98 8.37
N LYS A 318 12.15 21.76 8.21
CA LYS A 318 13.13 22.73 7.71
C LYS A 318 13.71 22.26 6.39
N LEU A 319 14.32 23.15 5.63
CA LEU A 319 15.10 22.77 4.45
C LEU A 319 16.18 21.76 4.87
N LEU A 320 16.32 20.65 4.15
CA LEU A 320 17.34 19.63 4.41
C LEU A 320 18.39 19.61 3.31
N THR A 321 19.65 19.50 3.71
CA THR A 321 20.81 19.31 2.85
C THR A 321 21.26 17.84 2.85
N SER A 322 22.23 17.51 1.99
CA SER A 322 22.91 16.20 2.00
C SER A 322 23.53 15.88 3.37
N GLU A 323 24.16 16.87 4.01
CA GLU A 323 24.81 16.70 5.31
C GLU A 323 23.82 16.36 6.43
N ASP A 324 22.61 16.96 6.40
CA ASP A 324 21.56 16.64 7.38
C ASP A 324 21.13 15.18 7.28
N ILE A 325 20.92 14.68 6.05
CA ILE A 325 20.56 13.28 5.80
C ILE A 325 21.69 12.34 6.21
N ILE A 326 22.94 12.66 5.81
CA ILE A 326 24.13 11.89 6.17
C ILE A 326 24.27 11.76 7.69
N ARG A 327 24.00 12.84 8.43
CA ARG A 327 24.06 12.87 9.90
C ARG A 327 23.03 11.91 10.51
N VAL A 328 21.78 11.95 10.07
CA VAL A 328 20.72 11.07 10.59
C VAL A 328 21.00 9.60 10.25
N LEU A 329 21.42 9.33 9.00
CA LEU A 329 21.82 7.97 8.60
C LEU A 329 23.07 7.48 9.34
N GLY A 330 23.95 8.41 9.73
CA GLY A 330 25.16 8.16 10.52
C GLY A 330 24.89 7.64 11.94
N LEU A 331 23.67 7.71 12.44
CA LEU A 331 23.29 7.11 13.71
C LEU A 331 23.56 5.58 13.68
N THR A 332 23.24 4.92 12.57
CA THR A 332 23.40 3.46 12.40
C THR A 332 24.47 3.09 11.38
N ILE A 333 24.65 3.85 10.31
CA ILE A 333 25.58 3.58 9.20
C ILE A 333 26.80 4.45 9.34
N LYS A 334 27.89 3.89 9.88
CA LYS A 334 29.15 4.60 10.10
C LYS A 334 29.95 4.68 8.81
N LYS A 335 30.47 5.88 8.49
CA LYS A 335 31.11 6.14 7.19
C LYS A 335 30.15 5.88 6.01
N ASP A 336 30.65 5.62 4.82
CA ASP A 336 29.85 5.38 3.61
C ASP A 336 28.89 6.54 3.28
N GLU A 337 29.36 7.76 3.40
CA GLU A 337 28.54 8.99 3.30
C GLU A 337 27.75 9.01 1.98
N GLU A 338 28.42 8.78 0.84
CA GLU A 338 27.82 8.76 -0.49
C GLU A 338 26.87 7.57 -0.65
N ASN A 339 27.30 6.37 -0.22
CA ASN A 339 26.50 5.15 -0.38
C ASN A 339 25.19 5.21 0.41
N LYS A 340 25.22 5.69 1.67
CA LYS A 340 23.99 5.81 2.48
C LYS A 340 23.07 6.90 1.95
N LEU A 341 23.61 8.03 1.50
CA LEU A 341 22.83 9.14 0.94
C LEU A 341 22.12 8.71 -0.36
N ILE A 342 22.85 8.15 -1.33
CA ILE A 342 22.24 7.74 -2.59
C ILE A 342 21.25 6.60 -2.42
N THR A 343 21.48 5.71 -1.43
CA THR A 343 20.51 4.65 -1.08
C THR A 343 19.22 5.24 -0.54
N PHE A 344 19.31 6.26 0.31
CA PHE A 344 18.16 6.99 0.81
C PHE A 344 17.40 7.70 -0.31
N LEU A 345 18.11 8.41 -1.20
CA LEU A 345 17.49 9.09 -2.35
C LEU A 345 16.85 8.09 -3.33
N CYS A 346 17.48 6.93 -3.54
CA CYS A 346 16.88 5.86 -4.33
C CYS A 346 15.57 5.38 -3.72
N ALA A 347 15.54 5.09 -2.42
CA ALA A 347 14.32 4.70 -1.75
C ALA A 347 13.24 5.81 -1.80
N LEU A 348 13.63 7.08 -1.63
CA LEU A 348 12.73 8.23 -1.72
C LEU A 348 12.16 8.40 -3.14
N SER A 349 12.94 8.04 -4.18
CA SER A 349 12.51 8.13 -5.58
C SER A 349 11.26 7.29 -5.88
N ALA A 350 10.98 6.26 -5.08
CA ALA A 350 9.78 5.46 -5.19
C ALA A 350 8.49 6.30 -5.14
N TYR A 351 8.53 7.47 -4.50
CA TYR A 351 7.37 8.37 -4.39
C TYR A 351 7.25 9.39 -5.53
N THR A 352 8.05 9.25 -6.58
CA THR A 352 7.90 10.00 -7.84
C THR A 352 7.13 9.18 -8.88
N GLU A 353 6.66 9.80 -9.95
CA GLU A 353 5.98 9.10 -11.05
C GLU A 353 6.95 8.54 -12.11
N GLN A 354 8.08 9.23 -12.35
CA GLN A 354 9.01 8.88 -13.46
C GLN A 354 10.49 9.12 -13.15
N SER A 355 10.85 9.41 -11.88
CA SER A 355 12.23 9.76 -11.53
C SER A 355 12.90 8.71 -10.64
N GLN A 356 12.37 7.48 -10.61
CA GLN A 356 13.01 6.37 -9.92
C GLN A 356 14.35 6.05 -10.59
N PHE A 357 15.29 5.59 -9.78
CA PHE A 357 16.54 5.01 -10.27
C PHE A 357 16.90 3.78 -9.44
N ASN A 358 17.78 2.96 -10.00
CA ASN A 358 18.08 1.67 -9.42
C ASN A 358 19.55 1.58 -8.99
N LEU A 359 19.83 0.85 -7.91
CA LEU A 359 21.15 0.66 -7.33
C LEU A 359 21.59 -0.79 -7.38
N SER A 360 22.88 -1.02 -7.57
CA SER A 360 23.50 -2.34 -7.41
C SER A 360 24.72 -2.24 -6.51
N PHE A 361 24.66 -2.87 -5.34
CA PHE A 361 25.78 -3.04 -4.43
C PHE A 361 26.60 -4.26 -4.82
N ASN A 362 27.79 -4.03 -5.38
CA ASN A 362 28.71 -5.07 -5.84
C ASN A 362 30.00 -5.00 -5.05
N ALA A 363 30.21 -5.97 -4.20
CA ALA A 363 31.43 -6.07 -3.39
C ALA A 363 31.59 -7.49 -2.84
N PRO A 364 32.79 -7.90 -2.43
CA PRO A 364 33.01 -9.19 -1.79
C PRO A 364 32.13 -9.43 -0.55
N SER A 365 31.94 -10.68 -0.15
CA SER A 365 31.15 -11.02 1.04
C SER A 365 31.69 -10.34 2.29
N SER A 366 30.79 -10.07 3.27
CA SER A 366 31.10 -9.45 4.57
C SER A 366 31.59 -7.98 4.52
N THR A 367 31.33 -7.26 3.43
CA THR A 367 31.66 -5.83 3.30
C THR A 367 30.53 -4.89 3.76
N GLY A 368 29.35 -5.44 4.10
CA GLY A 368 28.19 -4.65 4.54
C GLY A 368 27.23 -4.26 3.42
N LYS A 369 27.25 -4.91 2.24
CA LYS A 369 26.39 -4.62 1.07
C LYS A 369 24.91 -4.53 1.39
N SER A 370 24.38 -5.53 2.08
CA SER A 370 22.97 -5.59 2.46
C SER A 370 22.65 -4.75 3.70
N PHE A 371 23.66 -4.41 4.51
CA PHE A 371 23.46 -3.63 5.73
C PHE A 371 22.94 -2.21 5.43
N ILE A 372 23.55 -1.50 4.46
CA ILE A 372 23.16 -0.13 4.13
C ILE A 372 21.70 -0.06 3.64
N PRO A 373 21.25 -0.84 2.63
CA PRO A 373 19.85 -0.84 2.21
C PRO A 373 18.87 -1.24 3.32
N MET A 374 19.25 -2.21 4.14
CA MET A 374 18.40 -2.69 5.23
C MET A 374 18.21 -1.62 6.31
N GLU A 375 19.26 -0.92 6.71
CA GLU A 375 19.19 0.18 7.70
C GLU A 375 18.41 1.38 7.13
N VAL A 376 18.70 1.80 5.89
CA VAL A 376 17.96 2.89 5.23
C VAL A 376 16.47 2.56 5.14
N SER A 377 16.12 1.31 4.81
CA SER A 377 14.72 0.88 4.69
C SER A 377 13.91 1.05 5.97
N THR A 378 14.56 1.08 7.15
CA THR A 378 13.88 1.28 8.44
C THR A 378 13.30 2.69 8.64
N LEU A 379 13.64 3.63 7.76
CA LEU A 379 13.09 4.98 7.74
C LEU A 379 11.78 5.07 6.95
N PHE A 380 11.50 4.12 6.07
CA PHE A 380 10.36 4.11 5.17
C PHE A 380 9.21 3.26 5.75
N PRO A 381 7.94 3.54 5.36
CA PRO A 381 6.80 2.71 5.76
C PRO A 381 6.99 1.25 5.35
N ASN A 382 6.71 0.33 6.27
CA ASN A 382 6.94 -1.11 6.05
C ASN A 382 6.15 -1.66 4.86
N GLU A 383 4.94 -1.13 4.62
CA GLU A 383 4.09 -1.53 3.50
C GLU A 383 4.65 -1.17 2.12
N ASP A 384 5.63 -0.26 2.06
CA ASP A 384 6.27 0.16 0.81
C ASP A 384 7.56 -0.61 0.54
N VAL A 385 8.12 -1.30 1.54
CA VAL A 385 9.41 -1.99 1.45
C VAL A 385 9.21 -3.50 1.29
N MET A 386 9.70 -4.04 0.19
CA MET A 386 9.74 -5.48 -0.07
C MET A 386 11.19 -5.99 0.01
N LYS A 387 11.48 -6.82 1.00
CA LYS A 387 12.80 -7.43 1.21
C LYS A 387 12.79 -8.85 0.68
N LEU A 388 13.59 -9.12 -0.35
CA LEU A 388 13.58 -10.37 -1.11
C LEU A 388 14.93 -11.09 -0.92
N GLY A 389 14.92 -12.22 -0.22
CA GLY A 389 16.11 -13.05 -0.05
C GLY A 389 16.39 -13.92 -1.26
N ASP A 390 15.35 -14.57 -1.77
CA ASP A 390 15.33 -15.30 -3.03
C ASP A 390 14.02 -15.00 -3.75
N CYS A 391 14.07 -14.96 -5.07
CA CYS A 391 12.91 -14.63 -5.88
C CYS A 391 12.90 -15.43 -7.19
N SER A 392 11.88 -16.28 -7.33
CA SER A 392 11.73 -17.04 -8.56
C SER A 392 11.45 -16.12 -9.76
N PRO A 393 11.82 -16.50 -10.99
CA PRO A 393 11.60 -15.68 -12.18
C PRO A 393 10.15 -15.27 -12.46
N LYS A 394 9.18 -15.94 -11.82
CA LYS A 394 7.74 -15.69 -11.98
C LYS A 394 7.07 -15.19 -10.71
N ALA A 395 7.81 -14.87 -9.65
CA ALA A 395 7.24 -14.53 -8.34
C ALA A 395 6.21 -13.40 -8.44
N PHE A 396 6.56 -12.26 -9.04
CA PHE A 396 5.66 -11.11 -9.17
C PHE A 396 4.40 -11.41 -10.02
N PHE A 397 4.44 -12.42 -10.89
CA PHE A 397 3.27 -12.82 -11.69
C PHE A 397 2.34 -13.77 -10.94
N HIS A 398 2.75 -14.27 -9.77
CA HIS A 398 1.95 -15.11 -8.89
C HIS A 398 1.59 -14.40 -7.58
N GLU A 399 1.98 -13.15 -7.43
CA GLU A 399 1.66 -12.34 -6.25
C GLU A 399 0.16 -12.04 -6.17
N GLN A 400 -0.34 -11.79 -4.96
CA GLN A 400 -1.72 -11.36 -4.77
C GLN A 400 -1.86 -9.90 -5.21
N GLY A 401 -2.86 -9.63 -6.03
CA GLY A 401 -3.18 -8.30 -6.53
C GLY A 401 -4.69 -8.13 -6.68
N ASP A 402 -5.10 -7.02 -7.23
CA ASP A 402 -6.51 -6.76 -7.53
C ASP A 402 -6.96 -7.65 -8.68
N TYR A 403 -7.89 -8.57 -8.38
CA TYR A 403 -8.37 -9.53 -9.35
C TYR A 403 -9.72 -9.14 -9.93
N ASP A 404 -9.74 -8.87 -11.23
CA ASP A 404 -10.97 -8.68 -11.99
C ASP A 404 -11.47 -10.02 -12.55
N LYS A 405 -12.63 -10.44 -12.04
CA LYS A 405 -13.27 -11.71 -12.44
C LYS A 405 -13.86 -11.67 -13.86
N GLU A 406 -14.25 -10.50 -14.36
CA GLU A 406 -14.90 -10.39 -15.67
C GLU A 406 -13.88 -10.57 -16.80
N THR A 407 -12.69 -10.01 -16.63
CA THR A 407 -11.61 -10.08 -17.63
C THR A 407 -10.58 -11.18 -17.35
N ASN A 408 -10.70 -11.90 -16.22
CA ASN A 408 -9.69 -12.86 -15.73
C ASN A 408 -8.30 -12.24 -15.64
N THR A 409 -8.24 -10.99 -15.14
CA THR A 409 -7.02 -10.20 -15.06
C THR A 409 -6.63 -9.95 -13.61
N MET A 410 -5.36 -10.15 -13.28
CA MET A 410 -4.74 -9.78 -12.01
C MET A 410 -3.86 -8.57 -12.21
N LEU A 411 -4.09 -7.52 -11.44
CA LEU A 411 -3.24 -6.33 -11.41
C LEU A 411 -2.35 -6.37 -10.16
N VAL A 412 -1.04 -6.39 -10.37
CA VAL A 412 -0.03 -6.25 -9.32
C VAL A 412 0.60 -4.87 -9.45
N ASP A 413 0.37 -4.00 -8.49
CA ASP A 413 0.86 -2.63 -8.50
C ASP A 413 2.17 -2.51 -7.71
N LEU A 414 3.26 -2.22 -8.43
CA LEU A 414 4.60 -1.96 -7.90
C LEU A 414 4.90 -0.46 -7.76
N SER A 415 3.93 0.42 -8.06
CA SER A 415 4.08 1.86 -7.85
C SER A 415 4.35 2.16 -6.38
N ARG A 416 5.28 3.08 -6.12
CA ARG A 416 5.67 3.50 -4.76
C ARG A 416 6.24 2.37 -3.90
N LYS A 417 6.76 1.29 -4.52
CA LYS A 417 7.43 0.19 -3.83
C LYS A 417 8.94 0.33 -3.89
N ILE A 418 9.58 -0.11 -2.82
CA ILE A 418 11.03 -0.18 -2.67
C ILE A 418 11.39 -1.67 -2.60
N LEU A 419 12.00 -2.19 -3.65
CA LEU A 419 12.39 -3.59 -3.74
C LEU A 419 13.85 -3.74 -3.37
N ILE A 420 14.16 -4.51 -2.34
CA ILE A 420 15.51 -4.79 -1.88
C ILE A 420 15.80 -6.27 -2.06
N PHE A 421 16.63 -6.60 -3.05
CA PHE A 421 17.12 -7.95 -3.27
C PHE A 421 18.40 -8.16 -2.45
N LEU A 422 18.33 -9.04 -1.45
CA LEU A 422 19.46 -9.32 -0.55
C LEU A 422 20.54 -10.19 -1.17
N ASP A 423 20.21 -10.85 -2.29
CA ASP A 423 21.14 -11.56 -3.16
C ASP A 423 20.80 -11.27 -4.63
N GLN A 424 21.68 -11.64 -5.54
CA GLN A 424 21.49 -11.40 -6.97
C GLN A 424 20.31 -12.26 -7.47
N PRO A 425 19.25 -11.64 -7.99
CA PRO A 425 18.13 -12.40 -8.52
C PRO A 425 18.53 -13.11 -9.81
N HIS A 426 17.81 -14.16 -10.16
CA HIS A 426 18.04 -14.91 -11.39
C HIS A 426 17.92 -14.00 -12.63
N ASN A 427 18.83 -14.12 -13.61
CA ASN A 427 18.84 -13.29 -14.82
C ASN A 427 17.49 -13.25 -15.53
N SER A 428 16.78 -14.38 -15.58
CA SER A 428 15.44 -14.44 -16.19
C SER A 428 14.36 -13.61 -15.46
N LEU A 429 14.55 -13.24 -14.20
CA LEU A 429 13.70 -12.27 -13.50
C LEU A 429 14.03 -10.85 -13.96
N LEU A 430 15.32 -10.51 -14.03
CA LEU A 430 15.78 -9.20 -14.51
C LEU A 430 15.32 -8.94 -15.93
N GLU A 431 15.46 -9.93 -16.83
CA GLU A 431 14.95 -9.86 -18.20
C GLU A 431 13.45 -9.57 -18.27
N ARG A 432 12.67 -10.20 -17.38
CA ARG A 432 11.21 -9.98 -17.29
C ARG A 432 10.84 -8.61 -16.76
N LEU A 433 11.59 -8.08 -15.79
CA LEU A 433 11.33 -6.76 -15.21
C LEU A 433 12.00 -5.63 -16.01
N ARG A 434 12.74 -5.95 -17.07
CA ARG A 434 13.60 -5.02 -17.81
C ARG A 434 12.89 -3.73 -18.24
N SER A 435 11.70 -3.84 -18.81
CA SER A 435 10.92 -2.68 -19.26
C SER A 435 10.47 -1.75 -18.12
N LEU A 436 10.15 -2.32 -16.96
CA LEU A 436 9.82 -1.53 -15.76
C LEU A 436 11.08 -0.88 -15.18
N LEU A 437 12.21 -1.61 -15.12
CA LEU A 437 13.48 -1.10 -14.57
C LEU A 437 14.14 -0.03 -15.46
N SER A 438 13.87 -0.04 -16.74
CA SER A 438 14.38 0.96 -17.71
C SER A 438 13.41 2.12 -17.93
N HIS A 439 12.23 2.12 -17.29
CA HIS A 439 11.14 3.09 -17.49
C HIS A 439 10.61 3.15 -18.94
N ASP A 440 10.77 2.07 -19.70
CA ASP A 440 10.30 2.00 -21.09
C ASP A 440 8.78 1.86 -21.16
N GLN A 441 8.18 1.11 -20.22
CA GLN A 441 6.75 0.86 -20.14
C GLN A 441 6.28 0.80 -18.68
N LYS A 442 5.24 1.58 -18.33
CA LYS A 442 4.67 1.62 -16.97
C LYS A 442 3.83 0.37 -16.65
N GLU A 443 3.37 -0.36 -17.65
CA GLU A 443 2.60 -1.59 -17.50
C GLU A 443 3.21 -2.71 -18.35
N MET A 444 3.28 -3.88 -17.75
CA MET A 444 3.75 -5.09 -18.44
C MET A 444 2.70 -6.20 -18.31
N ILE A 445 2.25 -6.70 -19.46
CA ILE A 445 1.22 -7.72 -19.55
C ILE A 445 1.88 -9.10 -19.73
N SER A 446 1.55 -10.05 -18.87
CA SER A 446 1.97 -11.44 -18.99
C SER A 446 0.77 -12.36 -18.95
N LYS A 447 0.79 -13.40 -19.78
CA LYS A 447 -0.22 -14.46 -19.79
C LYS A 447 0.35 -15.71 -19.13
N ILE A 448 -0.28 -16.16 -18.06
CA ILE A 448 0.12 -17.36 -17.31
C ILE A 448 -0.97 -18.42 -17.35
N THR A 449 -0.60 -19.69 -17.23
CA THR A 449 -1.55 -20.79 -17.17
C THR A 449 -2.26 -20.82 -15.82
N ASP A 450 -3.58 -20.75 -15.83
CA ASP A 450 -4.42 -20.92 -14.66
C ASP A 450 -4.76 -22.40 -14.48
N LYS A 451 -4.23 -23.01 -13.42
CA LYS A 451 -4.46 -24.45 -13.11
C LYS A 451 -5.73 -24.67 -12.29
N ASN A 452 -6.39 -23.62 -11.83
CA ASN A 452 -7.53 -23.73 -10.89
C ASN A 452 -8.90 -23.71 -11.58
N GLN A 453 -8.96 -23.58 -12.90
CA GLN A 453 -10.24 -23.61 -13.62
C GLN A 453 -10.71 -25.05 -13.92
N LYS A 454 -11.95 -25.33 -13.57
CA LYS A 454 -12.62 -26.58 -13.93
C LYS A 454 -12.85 -26.61 -15.45
N GLY A 455 -12.17 -27.50 -16.16
CA GLY A 455 -12.42 -27.71 -17.62
C GLY A 455 -11.19 -27.60 -18.53
N GLY A 456 -9.97 -27.46 -17.99
CA GLY A 456 -8.73 -27.43 -18.76
C GLY A 456 -7.84 -26.22 -18.45
N ASN A 457 -6.68 -26.17 -19.12
CA ASN A 457 -5.73 -25.07 -18.95
C ASN A 457 -6.30 -23.77 -19.55
N ALA A 458 -6.79 -22.87 -18.69
CA ALA A 458 -7.16 -21.51 -19.09
C ALA A 458 -5.96 -20.57 -18.93
N THR A 459 -6.00 -19.43 -19.61
CA THR A 459 -4.96 -18.39 -19.49
C THR A 459 -5.47 -17.28 -18.58
N LYS A 460 -4.68 -16.92 -17.58
CA LYS A 460 -4.90 -15.74 -16.74
C LYS A 460 -3.96 -14.63 -17.21
N THR A 461 -4.47 -13.42 -17.36
CA THR A 461 -3.69 -12.24 -17.64
C THR A 461 -3.17 -11.63 -16.32
N VAL A 462 -1.88 -11.34 -16.25
CA VAL A 462 -1.30 -10.61 -15.12
C VAL A 462 -0.67 -9.34 -15.66
N ILE A 463 -1.05 -8.22 -15.07
CA ILE A 463 -0.51 -6.89 -15.37
C ILE A 463 0.35 -6.48 -14.19
N LEU A 464 1.65 -6.27 -14.43
CA LEU A 464 2.53 -5.57 -13.50
C LEU A 464 2.52 -4.09 -13.87
N ARG A 465 2.21 -3.23 -12.90
CA ARG A 465 2.11 -1.77 -13.10
C ARG A 465 3.07 -1.04 -12.18
N GLY A 466 3.61 0.09 -12.65
CA GLY A 466 4.38 1.04 -11.86
C GLY A 466 5.87 0.83 -11.90
N TYR A 467 6.61 1.89 -11.59
CA TYR A 467 8.07 1.89 -11.51
C TYR A 467 8.50 1.83 -10.04
N PRO A 468 8.98 0.66 -9.55
CA PRO A 468 9.56 0.57 -8.21
C PRO A 468 10.96 1.17 -8.17
N ALA A 469 11.41 1.62 -7.00
CA ALA A 469 12.82 1.82 -6.73
C ALA A 469 13.47 0.48 -6.36
N VAL A 470 14.56 0.10 -7.01
CA VAL A 470 15.15 -1.23 -6.86
C VAL A 470 16.59 -1.16 -6.40
N ILE A 471 16.93 -1.97 -5.41
CA ILE A 471 18.27 -2.08 -4.82
C ILE A 471 18.68 -3.55 -4.84
N PHE A 472 19.78 -3.86 -5.52
CA PHE A 472 20.38 -5.19 -5.55
C PHE A 472 21.61 -5.26 -4.65
N CYS A 473 21.81 -6.41 -3.99
CA CYS A 473 23.00 -6.71 -3.21
C CYS A 473 23.66 -7.98 -3.77
N SER A 474 24.66 -7.83 -4.64
CA SER A 474 25.35 -8.95 -5.28
C SER A 474 26.72 -9.23 -4.65
N ALA A 475 27.04 -10.50 -4.41
CA ALA A 475 28.39 -10.94 -4.04
C ALA A 475 29.29 -11.09 -5.28
N GLY A 476 28.72 -11.24 -6.47
CA GLY A 476 29.43 -11.26 -7.75
C GLY A 476 29.89 -9.86 -8.15
N LEU A 477 31.07 -9.76 -8.72
CA LEU A 477 31.58 -8.53 -9.31
C LEU A 477 31.17 -8.42 -10.77
N GLU A 478 30.95 -9.57 -11.43
CA GLU A 478 30.45 -9.61 -12.82
C GLU A 478 28.97 -9.19 -12.88
N ILE A 479 28.72 -8.16 -13.65
CA ILE A 479 27.38 -7.71 -14.00
C ILE A 479 27.32 -7.74 -15.52
N ASP A 480 26.24 -8.27 -16.09
CA ASP A 480 25.98 -8.17 -17.53
C ASP A 480 26.10 -6.69 -17.97
N GLU A 481 26.83 -6.43 -19.04
CA GLU A 481 27.09 -5.07 -19.53
C GLU A 481 25.78 -4.29 -19.78
N GLN A 482 24.75 -4.96 -20.28
CA GLN A 482 23.46 -4.34 -20.52
C GLN A 482 22.74 -3.98 -19.21
N GLU A 483 22.88 -4.81 -18.17
CA GLU A 483 22.27 -4.55 -16.86
C GLU A 483 23.08 -3.51 -16.07
N SER A 484 24.42 -3.54 -16.14
CA SER A 484 25.29 -2.60 -15.42
C SER A 484 25.01 -1.14 -15.78
N THR A 485 24.60 -0.89 -17.03
CA THR A 485 24.25 0.47 -17.47
C THR A 485 22.87 0.95 -16.97
N ARG A 486 22.02 0.08 -16.39
CA ARG A 486 20.72 0.45 -15.81
C ARG A 486 20.79 0.80 -14.34
N PHE A 487 21.86 0.40 -13.66
CA PHE A 487 22.06 0.61 -12.25
C PHE A 487 23.19 1.62 -11.98
N ILE A 488 23.09 2.33 -10.86
CA ILE A 488 24.24 3.01 -10.31
C ILE A 488 24.97 1.95 -9.46
N LEU A 489 26.23 1.69 -9.83
CA LEU A 489 27.05 0.69 -9.18
C LEU A 489 27.65 1.27 -7.90
N LEU A 490 27.50 0.56 -6.79
CA LEU A 490 27.99 0.96 -5.48
C LEU A 490 28.83 -0.15 -4.85
N SER A 491 29.76 0.24 -4.01
CA SER A 491 30.52 -0.69 -3.16
C SER A 491 30.69 -0.05 -1.78
N PRO A 492 30.41 -0.78 -0.68
CA PRO A 492 30.70 -0.27 0.64
C PRO A 492 32.19 -0.04 0.84
N GLN A 493 32.56 1.04 1.51
CA GLN A 493 33.95 1.31 1.88
C GLN A 493 34.52 0.16 2.72
N THR A 494 35.79 -0.17 2.51
CA THR A 494 36.48 -1.29 3.20
C THR A 494 37.64 -0.81 4.07
N SER A 495 37.71 0.48 4.43
CA SER A 495 38.77 1.03 5.24
C SER A 495 38.79 0.46 6.68
N GLN A 496 39.98 0.34 7.26
CA GLN A 496 40.17 -0.12 8.63
C GLN A 496 39.43 0.75 9.64
N GLU A 497 39.33 2.05 9.38
CA GLU A 497 38.61 3.00 10.20
C GLU A 497 37.09 2.66 10.22
N LYS A 498 36.48 2.44 9.05
CA LYS A 498 35.08 2.01 8.96
C LYS A 498 34.82 0.70 9.66
N LEU A 499 35.68 -0.31 9.48
CA LEU A 499 35.55 -1.59 10.16
C LEU A 499 35.56 -1.42 11.66
N ARG A 500 36.46 -0.57 12.20
CA ARG A 500 36.50 -0.26 13.63
C ARG A 500 35.19 0.36 14.12
N PHE A 501 34.64 1.36 13.44
CA PHE A 501 33.38 1.97 13.81
C PHE A 501 32.20 0.99 13.70
N ALA A 502 32.16 0.18 12.64
CA ALA A 502 31.12 -0.83 12.48
C ALA A 502 31.13 -1.89 13.59
N ILE A 503 32.32 -2.35 14.00
CA ILE A 503 32.49 -3.29 15.13
C ILE A 503 32.03 -2.62 16.43
N GLN A 504 32.44 -1.37 16.70
CA GLN A 504 32.01 -0.65 17.89
C GLN A 504 30.49 -0.47 17.96
N GLU A 505 29.87 -0.15 16.84
CA GLU A 505 28.41 0.00 16.77
C GLU A 505 27.69 -1.35 16.98
N LYS A 506 28.24 -2.42 16.42
CA LYS A 506 27.72 -3.78 16.67
C LYS A 506 27.83 -4.18 18.14
N ILE A 507 28.97 -3.90 18.78
CA ILE A 507 29.15 -4.17 20.23
C ILE A 507 28.09 -3.42 21.04
N LYS A 508 27.83 -2.13 20.77
CA LYS A 508 26.79 -1.36 21.46
C LYS A 508 25.41 -1.99 21.29
N LYS A 509 25.06 -2.35 20.04
CA LYS A 509 23.77 -2.94 19.72
C LYS A 509 23.60 -4.32 20.39
N ASP A 510 24.60 -5.19 20.29
CA ASP A 510 24.53 -6.58 20.81
C ASP A 510 24.64 -6.62 22.33
N SER A 511 25.25 -5.60 22.98
CA SER A 511 25.36 -5.51 24.45
C SER A 511 24.03 -5.20 25.13
N ASP A 512 23.19 -4.36 24.55
CA ASP A 512 21.84 -4.03 25.02
C ASP A 512 20.97 -3.56 23.84
N ASN A 513 20.35 -4.52 23.17
CA ASN A 513 19.57 -4.26 21.98
C ASN A 513 18.29 -3.43 22.26
N GLU A 514 17.71 -3.60 23.46
CA GLU A 514 16.50 -2.85 23.84
C GLU A 514 16.80 -1.38 24.11
N ALA A 515 17.82 -1.08 24.91
CA ALA A 515 18.27 0.29 25.16
C ALA A 515 18.76 0.96 23.88
N TYR A 516 19.50 0.24 23.02
CA TYR A 516 19.94 0.72 21.73
C TYR A 516 18.76 1.13 20.83
N ALA A 517 17.77 0.22 20.68
CA ALA A 517 16.58 0.49 19.89
C ALA A 517 15.74 1.65 20.44
N LYS A 518 15.60 1.72 21.78
CA LYS A 518 14.90 2.81 22.46
C LYS A 518 15.56 4.18 22.19
N ASN A 519 16.89 4.25 22.32
CA ASN A 519 17.64 5.50 22.08
C ASN A 519 17.55 5.91 20.61
N LEU A 520 17.69 4.97 19.67
CA LEU A 520 17.60 5.24 18.24
C LEU A 520 16.20 5.72 17.84
N ASN A 521 15.15 5.14 18.42
CA ASN A 521 13.76 5.52 18.15
C ASN A 521 13.34 6.82 18.86
N ALA A 522 14.08 7.24 19.88
CA ALA A 522 13.87 8.51 20.58
C ALA A 522 14.63 9.69 19.95
N ASP A 523 15.51 9.45 18.97
CA ASP A 523 16.25 10.50 18.29
C ASP A 523 15.31 11.45 17.53
N PRO A 524 15.29 12.76 17.85
CA PRO A 524 14.32 13.69 17.31
C PRO A 524 14.50 13.95 15.80
N GLU A 525 15.73 13.96 15.29
CA GLU A 525 15.99 14.17 13.86
C GLU A 525 15.56 12.95 13.05
N ARG A 526 15.80 11.75 13.57
CA ARG A 526 15.33 10.51 12.95
C ARG A 526 13.80 10.41 12.93
N ILE A 527 13.13 10.77 14.03
CA ILE A 527 11.66 10.81 14.10
C ILE A 527 11.12 11.81 13.07
N LEU A 528 11.72 13.00 13.00
CA LEU A 528 11.29 14.04 12.07
C LEU A 528 11.49 13.62 10.61
N LEU A 529 12.60 12.94 10.30
CA LEU A 529 12.87 12.42 8.96
C LEU A 529 11.86 11.33 8.56
N LYS A 530 11.50 10.40 9.45
CA LYS A 530 10.44 9.42 9.22
C LYS A 530 9.10 10.09 8.92
N LYS A 531 8.69 11.05 9.75
CA LYS A 531 7.46 11.82 9.53
C LYS A 531 7.48 12.56 8.19
N ARG A 532 8.65 13.12 7.81
CA ARG A 532 8.81 13.78 6.51
C ARG A 532 8.60 12.81 5.34
N ILE A 533 9.18 11.61 5.40
CA ILE A 533 9.01 10.58 4.36
C ILE A 533 7.52 10.20 4.23
N GLU A 534 6.83 9.98 5.35
CA GLU A 534 5.39 9.70 5.36
C GLU A 534 4.58 10.86 4.78
N ALA A 535 4.93 12.11 5.13
CA ALA A 535 4.26 13.29 4.59
C ALA A 535 4.50 13.45 3.07
N ILE A 536 5.74 13.23 2.58
CA ILE A 536 6.07 13.24 1.14
C ILE A 536 5.22 12.22 0.39
N LYS A 537 5.05 11.03 0.93
CA LYS A 537 4.19 9.99 0.33
C LYS A 537 2.76 10.48 0.11
N ASP A 538 2.25 11.32 1.02
CA ASP A 538 0.88 11.84 0.98
C ASP A 538 0.70 13.06 0.09
N GLU A 539 1.78 13.78 -0.24
CA GLU A 539 1.72 14.98 -1.10
C GLU A 539 1.29 14.69 -2.55
N ALA A 540 1.37 13.42 -2.99
CA ALA A 540 0.93 12.97 -4.31
C ALA A 540 1.45 13.88 -5.45
N ILE A 541 2.78 14.06 -5.50
CA ILE A 541 3.44 14.85 -6.54
C ILE A 541 3.48 14.01 -7.83
N ASP A 542 2.89 14.53 -8.90
CA ASP A 542 2.83 13.87 -10.20
C ASP A 542 4.00 14.29 -11.09
N GLU A 543 4.41 15.57 -11.03
CA GLU A 543 5.48 16.11 -11.87
C GLU A 543 6.47 16.95 -11.06
N ILE A 544 7.75 16.84 -11.40
CA ILE A 544 8.81 17.70 -10.89
C ILE A 544 9.53 18.33 -12.07
N ARG A 545 9.37 19.64 -12.26
CA ARG A 545 10.05 20.43 -13.29
C ARG A 545 11.38 20.94 -12.75
N ILE A 546 12.29 21.27 -13.64
CA ILE A 546 13.59 21.91 -13.30
C ILE A 546 13.54 23.34 -13.82
N GLU A 547 13.87 24.30 -12.95
CA GLU A 547 13.75 25.72 -13.24
C GLU A 547 14.66 26.17 -14.39
N ASN A 548 15.95 25.80 -14.34
CA ASN A 548 16.99 26.26 -15.29
C ASN A 548 17.77 25.07 -15.88
N PRO A 549 17.23 24.31 -16.84
CA PRO A 549 17.91 23.13 -17.41
C PRO A 549 19.20 23.47 -18.14
N GLU A 550 19.39 24.71 -18.61
CA GLU A 550 20.58 25.18 -19.31
C GLU A 550 21.82 25.16 -18.41
N ILE A 551 21.67 25.38 -17.11
CA ILE A 551 22.76 25.29 -16.16
C ILE A 551 23.26 23.85 -16.06
N ILE A 552 22.34 22.88 -16.05
CA ILE A 552 22.69 21.45 -16.05
C ILE A 552 23.47 21.10 -17.32
N GLU A 553 23.00 21.59 -18.46
CA GLU A 553 23.67 21.36 -19.74
C GLU A 553 25.12 21.90 -19.72
N GLN A 554 25.30 23.15 -19.31
CA GLN A 554 26.61 23.78 -19.24
C GLN A 554 27.56 23.03 -18.28
N GLU A 555 27.13 22.73 -17.07
CA GLU A 555 27.94 22.01 -16.08
C GLU A 555 28.26 20.58 -16.53
N PHE A 556 27.31 19.90 -17.16
CA PHE A 556 27.52 18.53 -17.64
C PHE A 556 28.53 18.47 -18.78
N PHE A 557 28.49 19.40 -19.73
CA PHE A 557 29.39 19.40 -20.89
C PHE A 557 30.74 20.01 -20.56
N SER A 558 30.84 20.99 -19.66
CA SER A 558 32.11 21.62 -19.28
C SER A 558 33.16 20.63 -18.76
N LYS A 559 32.71 19.59 -18.09
CA LYS A 559 33.54 18.55 -17.46
C LYS A 559 33.94 17.41 -18.45
N ARG A 560 33.48 17.43 -19.73
CA ARG A 560 33.59 16.30 -20.65
C ARG A 560 34.11 16.73 -22.02
N SER A 561 35.35 16.44 -22.30
CA SER A 561 35.98 16.73 -23.64
C SER A 561 35.45 15.80 -24.74
N LYS A 562 35.04 14.57 -24.38
CA LYS A 562 34.48 13.58 -25.31
C LYS A 562 33.24 12.93 -24.70
N LEU A 563 32.15 12.85 -25.49
CA LEU A 563 30.93 12.20 -25.08
C LEU A 563 30.96 10.71 -25.38
N LYS A 564 30.47 9.91 -24.44
CA LYS A 564 30.28 8.45 -24.53
C LYS A 564 28.79 8.12 -24.59
N PRO A 565 28.33 7.01 -25.20
CA PRO A 565 26.91 6.64 -25.23
C PRO A 565 26.22 6.58 -23.85
N ARG A 566 26.95 6.15 -22.80
CA ARG A 566 26.45 6.10 -21.45
C ARG A 566 26.06 7.47 -20.87
N HIS A 567 26.67 8.56 -21.31
CA HIS A 567 26.40 9.91 -20.82
C HIS A 567 24.92 10.32 -21.03
N GLN A 568 24.21 9.71 -22.00
CA GLN A 568 22.76 9.88 -22.14
C GLN A 568 21.98 9.35 -20.93
N ARG A 569 22.45 8.27 -20.30
CA ARG A 569 21.84 7.74 -19.09
C ARG A 569 22.30 8.50 -17.84
N ASP A 570 23.55 8.90 -17.81
CA ASP A 570 24.14 9.61 -16.69
C ASP A 570 23.48 10.99 -16.49
N ILE A 571 23.19 11.72 -17.58
CA ILE A 571 22.44 12.99 -17.47
C ILE A 571 21.04 12.76 -16.94
N GLY A 572 20.35 11.69 -17.36
CA GLY A 572 19.03 11.31 -16.83
C GLY A 572 19.06 11.04 -15.32
N ARG A 573 20.13 10.40 -14.83
CA ARG A 573 20.34 10.15 -13.39
C ARG A 573 20.60 11.42 -12.60
N LEU A 574 21.43 12.31 -13.12
CA LEU A 574 21.69 13.61 -12.50
C LEU A 574 20.42 14.46 -12.41
N MET A 575 19.64 14.51 -13.49
CA MET A 575 18.31 15.17 -13.47
C MET A 575 17.34 14.48 -12.49
N GLY A 576 17.35 13.15 -12.42
CA GLY A 576 16.56 12.40 -11.45
C GLY A 576 16.94 12.75 -10.01
N LEU A 577 18.24 12.77 -9.69
CA LEU A 577 18.73 13.18 -8.36
C LEU A 577 18.29 14.61 -8.00
N THR A 578 18.40 15.57 -8.94
CA THR A 578 17.91 16.95 -8.76
C THR A 578 16.43 16.99 -8.37
N LYS A 579 15.60 16.23 -9.09
CA LYS A 579 14.18 16.12 -8.80
C LYS A 579 13.89 15.51 -7.43
N ILE A 580 14.72 14.55 -6.97
CA ILE A 580 14.52 13.90 -5.68
C ILE A 580 14.93 14.81 -4.53
N PHE A 581 15.95 15.67 -4.69
CA PHE A 581 16.26 16.71 -3.72
C PHE A 581 15.13 17.75 -3.61
N ALA A 582 14.49 18.11 -4.73
CA ALA A 582 13.30 18.95 -4.71
C ALA A 582 12.12 18.24 -3.98
N LEU A 583 11.89 16.95 -4.22
CA LEU A 583 10.88 16.18 -3.52
C LEU A 583 11.15 16.09 -2.02
N LEU A 584 12.41 15.89 -1.60
CA LEU A 584 12.81 15.91 -0.20
C LEU A 584 12.39 17.20 0.49
N ASN A 585 12.43 18.31 -0.25
CA ASN A 585 12.14 19.66 0.21
C ASN A 585 10.83 20.24 -0.34
N VAL A 586 9.85 19.39 -0.64
CA VAL A 586 8.60 19.73 -1.35
C VAL A 586 7.86 20.94 -0.80
N TRP A 587 7.85 21.16 0.52
CA TRP A 587 7.18 22.30 1.18
C TRP A 587 7.93 23.65 1.01
N PHE A 588 9.15 23.62 0.47
CA PHE A 588 10.01 24.79 0.23
C PHE A 588 10.21 25.04 -1.27
N ARG A 589 9.38 24.45 -2.11
CA ARG A 589 9.44 24.59 -3.58
C ARG A 589 8.18 25.26 -4.09
N GLU A 590 8.33 26.01 -5.18
CA GLU A 590 7.16 26.51 -5.92
C GLU A 590 6.29 25.34 -6.36
N ARG A 591 4.97 25.53 -6.22
CA ARG A 591 4.02 24.45 -6.44
C ARG A 591 2.79 24.93 -7.21
N GLU A 592 2.43 24.21 -8.27
CA GLU A 592 1.20 24.36 -9.04
C GLU A 592 0.43 23.03 -9.01
N GLY A 593 -0.57 22.91 -8.16
CA GLY A 593 -1.34 21.68 -7.99
C GLY A 593 -0.46 20.51 -7.53
N SER A 594 -0.30 19.47 -8.36
CA SER A 594 0.55 18.30 -8.12
C SER A 594 1.96 18.42 -8.72
N THR A 595 2.31 19.58 -9.29
CA THR A 595 3.64 19.86 -9.88
C THR A 595 4.46 20.73 -8.92
N ILE A 596 5.75 20.40 -8.75
CA ILE A 596 6.73 21.25 -8.03
C ILE A 596 7.90 21.59 -8.94
N VAL A 597 8.64 22.68 -8.59
CA VAL A 597 9.79 23.16 -9.34
C VAL A 597 11.07 22.95 -8.55
N ALA A 598 12.01 22.16 -9.12
CA ALA A 598 13.36 21.97 -8.58
C ALA A 598 14.21 23.21 -8.85
N THR A 599 14.93 23.66 -7.82
CA THR A 599 15.75 24.87 -7.86
C THR A 599 17.21 24.57 -8.21
N GLN A 600 18.02 25.63 -8.35
CA GLN A 600 19.45 25.52 -8.57
C GLN A 600 20.17 24.88 -7.37
N GLU A 601 19.70 25.08 -6.15
CA GLU A 601 20.25 24.43 -4.94
C GLU A 601 20.05 22.91 -4.97
N ASP A 602 18.89 22.43 -5.44
CA ASP A 602 18.65 20.99 -5.63
C ASP A 602 19.61 20.37 -6.64
N PHE A 603 19.90 21.12 -7.71
CA PHE A 603 20.90 20.70 -8.69
C PHE A 603 22.32 20.70 -8.10
N ALA A 604 22.71 21.69 -7.32
CA ALA A 604 24.02 21.75 -6.70
C ALA A 604 24.25 20.57 -5.73
N GLU A 605 23.26 20.20 -4.91
CA GLU A 605 23.31 19.01 -4.06
C GLU A 605 23.43 17.72 -4.87
N ALA A 606 22.64 17.60 -5.94
CA ALA A 606 22.71 16.45 -6.84
C ALA A 606 24.07 16.33 -7.53
N LEU A 607 24.63 17.43 -8.02
CA LEU A 607 25.93 17.48 -8.69
C LEU A 607 27.07 17.11 -7.73
N LYS A 608 27.05 17.65 -6.50
CA LYS A 608 28.04 17.33 -5.46
C LYS A 608 28.07 15.82 -5.15
N LEU A 609 26.92 15.17 -5.08
CA LEU A 609 26.84 13.72 -4.91
C LEU A 609 27.31 12.98 -6.18
N TRP A 610 26.83 13.44 -7.34
CA TRP A 610 27.15 12.80 -8.64
C TRP A 610 28.65 12.81 -8.92
N ASP A 611 29.34 13.92 -8.69
CA ASP A 611 30.78 14.06 -8.91
C ASP A 611 31.59 13.02 -8.12
N LYS A 612 31.14 12.67 -6.91
CA LYS A 612 31.80 11.65 -6.06
C LYS A 612 31.58 10.20 -6.51
N ILE A 613 30.44 9.90 -7.15
CA ILE A 613 30.09 8.54 -7.51
C ILE A 613 30.34 8.26 -9.00
N SER A 614 30.45 9.29 -9.84
CA SER A 614 30.50 9.14 -11.30
C SER A 614 31.81 8.55 -11.82
N GLU A 615 32.92 8.70 -11.11
CA GLU A 615 34.26 8.33 -11.56
C GLU A 615 34.35 6.82 -11.93
N SER A 616 33.94 5.93 -11.04
CA SER A 616 33.90 4.49 -11.33
C SER A 616 32.84 4.14 -12.39
N GLN A 617 31.74 4.91 -12.42
CA GLN A 617 30.66 4.71 -13.39
C GLN A 617 31.15 4.97 -14.83
N GLU A 618 32.07 5.91 -15.05
CA GLU A 618 32.62 6.19 -16.39
C GLU A 618 33.32 5.01 -17.03
N TYR A 619 33.87 4.11 -16.22
CA TYR A 619 34.52 2.87 -16.65
C TYR A 619 33.57 1.66 -16.60
N ASN A 620 32.32 1.86 -16.24
CA ASN A 620 31.35 0.79 -16.03
C ASN A 620 31.81 -0.27 -14.99
N LEU A 621 32.55 0.20 -13.98
CA LEU A 621 33.13 -0.63 -12.92
C LEU A 621 32.41 -0.43 -11.59
N PRO A 622 32.25 -1.49 -10.78
CA PRO A 622 31.94 -1.31 -9.36
C PRO A 622 33.03 -0.47 -8.66
N PRO A 623 32.70 0.44 -7.75
CA PRO A 623 33.69 1.25 -7.05
C PRO A 623 34.83 0.42 -6.42
N TYR A 624 34.53 -0.72 -5.84
CA TYR A 624 35.54 -1.62 -5.26
C TYR A 624 36.61 -2.05 -6.26
N VAL A 625 36.26 -2.32 -7.52
CA VAL A 625 37.20 -2.71 -8.57
C VAL A 625 38.03 -1.51 -9.02
N TYR A 626 37.39 -0.34 -9.12
CA TYR A 626 38.08 0.89 -9.46
C TYR A 626 39.03 1.36 -8.36
N ASP A 627 38.62 1.30 -7.09
CA ASP A 627 39.46 1.61 -5.92
C ASP A 627 40.65 0.64 -5.83
N LEU A 628 40.44 -0.65 -6.14
CA LEU A 628 41.53 -1.63 -6.18
C LEU A 628 42.56 -1.26 -7.26
N TYR A 629 42.10 -0.76 -8.40
CA TYR A 629 43.03 -0.25 -9.41
C TYR A 629 43.84 0.94 -8.89
N LYS A 630 43.20 1.97 -8.32
CA LYS A 630 43.82 3.19 -7.81
C LYS A 630 44.72 2.95 -6.59
N ASP A 631 44.28 2.17 -5.64
CA ASP A 631 44.92 2.05 -4.32
C ASP A 631 45.89 0.87 -4.23
N VAL A 632 45.79 -0.10 -5.13
CA VAL A 632 46.60 -1.32 -5.10
C VAL A 632 47.44 -1.50 -6.34
N ILE A 633 46.82 -1.51 -7.56
CA ILE A 633 47.53 -1.85 -8.79
C ILE A 633 48.50 -0.75 -9.18
N VAL A 634 48.03 0.51 -9.27
CA VAL A 634 48.84 1.65 -9.62
C VAL A 634 50.01 1.84 -8.62
N PRO A 635 49.78 1.90 -7.30
CA PRO A 635 50.84 2.01 -6.32
C PRO A 635 51.83 0.83 -6.33
N ALA A 636 51.38 -0.40 -6.54
CA ALA A 636 52.27 -1.56 -6.64
C ALA A 636 53.17 -1.48 -7.86
N TYR A 637 52.63 -0.96 -8.99
CA TYR A 637 53.40 -0.73 -10.21
C TYR A 637 54.42 0.41 -10.05
N GLU A 638 54.03 1.53 -9.45
CA GLU A 638 54.92 2.64 -9.17
C GLU A 638 56.02 2.27 -8.18
N GLU A 639 55.72 1.56 -7.10
CA GLU A 639 56.72 1.09 -6.13
C GLU A 639 57.75 0.16 -6.77
N LYS A 640 57.33 -0.74 -7.67
CA LYS A 640 58.24 -1.64 -8.38
C LYS A 640 59.19 -0.88 -9.31
N ASN A 641 58.72 0.20 -9.93
CA ASN A 641 59.46 0.98 -10.93
C ASN A 641 60.18 2.20 -10.33
N LEU A 642 60.01 2.52 -9.05
CA LEU A 642 60.63 3.67 -8.38
C LEU A 642 62.17 3.56 -8.28
N TYR A 643 62.68 2.33 -8.19
CA TYR A 643 64.13 2.02 -8.02
C TYR A 643 64.74 1.27 -9.22
N GLY A 644 63.98 1.15 -10.32
CA GLY A 644 64.42 0.47 -11.51
C GLY A 644 65.41 1.30 -12.37
N LEU A 645 66.60 0.77 -12.66
CA LEU A 645 67.58 1.34 -13.57
C LEU A 645 67.27 1.02 -15.06
N ALA A 646 66.14 0.39 -15.34
CA ALA A 646 65.74 -0.02 -16.70
C ALA A 646 65.05 1.12 -17.44
N GLU A 647 65.42 1.30 -18.74
CA GLU A 647 64.76 2.26 -19.63
C GLU A 647 63.26 1.97 -19.87
N GLU A 648 62.82 0.72 -19.62
CA GLU A 648 61.41 0.32 -19.74
C GLU A 648 60.85 -0.11 -18.38
N LYS A 649 59.68 0.43 -18.03
CA LYS A 649 58.97 0.08 -16.80
C LYS A 649 58.45 -1.37 -16.86
N ALA A 650 58.78 -2.18 -15.86
CA ALA A 650 58.34 -3.58 -15.78
C ALA A 650 56.93 -3.73 -15.25
N GLY A 651 56.08 -4.49 -15.91
CA GLY A 651 54.74 -4.85 -15.40
C GLY A 651 54.80 -5.62 -14.09
N ILE A 652 53.70 -5.68 -13.37
CA ILE A 652 53.55 -6.38 -12.09
C ILE A 652 52.80 -7.69 -12.24
N THR A 653 53.13 -8.66 -11.42
CA THR A 653 52.46 -9.96 -11.39
C THR A 653 51.23 -9.93 -10.50
N ARG A 654 50.26 -10.84 -10.72
CA ARG A 654 49.11 -11.02 -9.83
C ARG A 654 49.52 -11.25 -8.39
N LYS A 655 50.60 -11.96 -8.13
CA LYS A 655 51.13 -12.24 -6.80
C LYS A 655 51.53 -10.96 -6.07
N GLU A 656 52.17 -10.02 -6.78
CA GLU A 656 52.55 -8.71 -6.26
C GLU A 656 51.26 -7.89 -5.92
N ILE A 657 50.27 -7.90 -6.81
CA ILE A 657 49.00 -7.24 -6.60
C ILE A 657 48.28 -7.81 -5.34
N LEU A 658 48.18 -9.14 -5.20
CA LEU A 658 47.55 -9.79 -4.04
C LEU A 658 48.30 -9.46 -2.74
N LYS A 659 49.62 -9.40 -2.75
CA LYS A 659 50.41 -8.96 -1.62
C LYS A 659 50.12 -7.51 -1.23
N LYS A 660 50.13 -6.60 -2.20
CA LYS A 660 49.78 -5.20 -1.95
C LYS A 660 48.35 -5.01 -1.46
N HIS A 661 47.39 -5.73 -2.06
CA HIS A 661 46.01 -5.74 -1.60
C HIS A 661 45.89 -6.12 -0.11
N TYR A 662 46.61 -7.15 0.34
CA TYR A 662 46.63 -7.52 1.72
C TYR A 662 47.23 -6.41 2.62
N GLN A 663 48.27 -5.74 2.16
CA GLN A 663 48.87 -4.61 2.90
C GLN A 663 47.90 -3.45 3.07
N VAL A 664 47.14 -3.12 2.03
CA VAL A 664 46.20 -1.98 2.03
C VAL A 664 44.95 -2.29 2.83
N TYR A 665 44.33 -3.46 2.58
CA TYR A 665 43.01 -3.78 3.11
C TYR A 665 43.02 -4.75 4.31
N GLY A 666 44.18 -5.38 4.62
CA GLY A 666 44.29 -6.37 5.68
C GLY A 666 43.50 -7.66 5.42
N ARG A 667 43.13 -7.92 4.16
CA ARG A 667 42.25 -9.01 3.74
C ARG A 667 42.85 -9.77 2.56
N MET A 668 42.74 -11.11 2.61
CA MET A 668 43.11 -11.95 1.48
C MET A 668 42.04 -11.84 0.36
N LEU A 669 42.49 -11.59 -0.85
CA LEU A 669 41.69 -11.68 -2.05
C LEU A 669 42.01 -13.01 -2.75
N PRO A 670 40.97 -13.85 -3.06
CA PRO A 670 41.21 -15.11 -3.77
C PRO A 670 41.80 -14.90 -5.17
N ASP A 671 42.86 -15.64 -5.55
CA ASP A 671 43.50 -15.53 -6.85
C ASP A 671 42.50 -15.78 -8.00
N TRP A 672 41.55 -16.69 -7.82
CA TRP A 672 40.55 -16.95 -8.84
C TRP A 672 39.65 -15.72 -9.12
N GLN A 673 39.32 -14.94 -8.10
CA GLN A 673 38.53 -13.73 -8.23
C GLN A 673 39.32 -12.63 -8.95
N MET A 674 40.61 -12.46 -8.61
CA MET A 674 41.51 -11.56 -9.32
C MET A 674 41.60 -11.92 -10.78
N ARG A 675 41.85 -13.22 -11.08
CA ARG A 675 42.09 -13.72 -12.43
C ARG A 675 40.84 -13.73 -13.30
N GLN A 676 39.68 -14.17 -12.74
CA GLN A 676 38.49 -14.42 -13.55
C GLN A 676 37.52 -13.24 -13.60
N GLN A 677 37.59 -12.33 -12.61
CA GLN A 677 36.65 -11.23 -12.50
C GLN A 677 37.34 -9.86 -12.62
N ILE A 678 38.26 -9.54 -11.71
CA ILE A 678 38.82 -8.18 -11.59
C ILE A 678 39.67 -7.79 -12.75
N ILE A 679 40.68 -8.61 -13.09
CA ILE A 679 41.59 -8.31 -14.21
C ILE A 679 40.85 -8.19 -15.53
N PRO A 680 39.94 -9.11 -15.92
CA PRO A 680 39.18 -8.95 -17.18
C PRO A 680 38.34 -7.69 -17.23
N MET A 681 37.72 -7.29 -16.08
CA MET A 681 36.95 -6.04 -16.02
C MET A 681 37.83 -4.81 -16.23
N LEU A 682 39.00 -4.75 -15.57
CA LEU A 682 39.94 -3.64 -15.72
C LEU A 682 40.55 -3.56 -17.13
N GLU A 683 40.83 -4.71 -17.76
CA GLU A 683 41.31 -4.79 -19.12
C GLU A 683 40.23 -4.36 -20.12
N THR A 684 39.01 -4.82 -19.98
CA THR A 684 37.85 -4.37 -20.79
C THR A 684 37.61 -2.87 -20.64
N ALA A 685 37.79 -2.34 -19.41
CA ALA A 685 37.71 -0.90 -19.15
C ALA A 685 38.89 -0.09 -19.75
N GLY A 686 39.91 -0.77 -20.24
CA GLY A 686 41.10 -0.13 -20.81
C GLY A 686 42.02 0.48 -19.76
N LEU A 687 41.94 0.08 -18.50
CA LEU A 687 42.78 0.60 -17.41
C LEU A 687 44.09 -0.17 -17.24
N ILE A 688 44.16 -1.38 -17.71
CA ILE A 688 45.37 -2.22 -17.69
C ILE A 688 45.54 -2.94 -19.02
N SER A 689 46.79 -3.36 -19.33
CA SER A 689 47.13 -4.35 -20.33
C SER A 689 47.78 -5.57 -19.68
N GLN A 690 47.71 -6.73 -20.35
CA GLN A 690 48.39 -7.96 -19.96
C GLN A 690 49.32 -8.41 -21.03
N ASP A 691 50.61 -8.61 -20.68
CA ASP A 691 51.64 -9.11 -21.58
C ASP A 691 52.32 -10.35 -20.98
N ALA A 692 52.82 -11.27 -21.82
CA ALA A 692 53.57 -12.41 -21.32
C ALA A 692 54.89 -11.96 -20.72
N ASP A 693 55.26 -12.51 -19.55
CA ASP A 693 56.57 -12.26 -18.96
C ASP A 693 57.67 -12.77 -19.87
N PRO A 694 58.65 -11.92 -20.29
CA PRO A 694 59.76 -12.34 -21.13
C PRO A 694 60.58 -13.50 -20.53
N ASP A 695 60.72 -13.56 -19.21
CA ASP A 695 61.51 -14.54 -18.50
C ASP A 695 60.75 -15.83 -18.18
N ASP A 696 59.43 -15.74 -17.94
CA ASP A 696 58.55 -16.90 -17.74
C ASP A 696 57.20 -16.73 -18.47
N LYS A 697 57.10 -17.23 -19.67
CA LYS A 697 55.91 -17.16 -20.52
C LYS A 697 54.63 -17.73 -19.92
N ARG A 698 54.69 -18.41 -18.74
CA ARG A 698 53.53 -18.89 -17.99
C ARG A 698 52.93 -17.82 -17.08
N GLN A 699 53.68 -16.72 -16.86
CA GLN A 699 53.23 -15.58 -16.08
C GLN A 699 52.75 -14.46 -17.02
N LEU A 700 51.76 -13.72 -16.57
CA LEU A 700 51.29 -12.49 -17.21
C LEU A 700 51.69 -11.29 -16.33
N LEU A 701 52.28 -10.33 -16.94
CA LEU A 701 52.61 -9.04 -16.38
C LEU A 701 51.45 -8.06 -16.66
N ILE A 702 51.08 -7.31 -15.67
CA ILE A 702 49.99 -6.34 -15.70
C ILE A 702 50.60 -4.95 -15.65
N THR A 703 50.23 -4.14 -16.60
CA THR A 703 50.71 -2.77 -16.76
C THR A 703 49.54 -1.81 -16.80
N PRO A 704 49.47 -0.80 -15.88
CA PRO A 704 48.49 0.26 -15.95
C PRO A 704 48.64 1.03 -17.27
N THR A 705 47.50 1.38 -17.89
CA THR A 705 47.50 2.21 -19.10
C THR A 705 47.58 3.70 -18.72
N ASP A 706 48.22 4.53 -19.56
CA ASP A 706 48.47 5.97 -19.30
C ASP A 706 47.21 6.86 -19.33
N GLN A 707 46.02 6.30 -19.28
CA GLN A 707 44.79 7.10 -19.33
C GLN A 707 44.59 8.00 -18.11
N LEU A 708 45.24 7.73 -16.96
CA LEU A 708 45.18 8.59 -15.77
C LEU A 708 46.24 9.70 -15.76
N THR A 709 47.32 9.56 -16.50
CA THR A 709 48.40 10.60 -16.57
C THR A 709 47.98 11.87 -17.31
N VAL A 710 46.94 11.79 -18.14
CA VAL A 710 46.42 12.96 -18.90
C VAL A 710 45.57 13.90 -18.04
N SER A 711 44.99 13.44 -16.91
CA SER A 711 44.20 14.28 -16.00
C SER A 711 45.07 15.03 -14.97
N SER A 712 46.21 14.50 -14.56
CA SER A 712 47.11 15.12 -13.59
C SER A 712 48.02 16.22 -14.16
N GLU A 713 48.28 16.24 -15.47
CA GLU A 713 49.07 17.30 -16.08
C GLU A 713 48.31 18.62 -16.31
N LYS A 714 46.98 18.62 -16.30
CA LYS A 714 46.19 19.86 -16.44
C LYS A 714 46.10 20.68 -15.16
N ASP A 715 46.26 20.08 -14.01
CA ASP A 715 46.21 20.79 -12.73
C ASP A 715 47.55 21.49 -12.37
N ILE A 716 48.66 21.15 -13.04
CA ILE A 716 49.99 21.73 -12.78
C ILE A 716 50.27 22.93 -13.66
N VAL A 717 49.58 23.15 -14.76
CA VAL A 717 49.85 24.24 -15.71
C VAL A 717 49.08 25.54 -15.38
N SER A 718 48.16 25.53 -14.40
CA SER A 718 47.42 26.73 -14.06
C SER A 718 48.02 27.60 -12.92
N GLU A 719 49.13 27.21 -12.28
CA GLU A 719 49.82 28.00 -11.25
C GLU A 719 51.12 28.67 -11.66
N GLY A 720 51.45 28.75 -12.92
CA GLY A 720 52.69 29.36 -13.40
C GLY A 720 52.48 30.34 -14.54
N GLY A 721 51.99 31.54 -14.25
CA GLY A 721 51.99 32.59 -15.28
C GLY A 721 51.34 33.92 -14.84
N GLY A 722 52.14 34.78 -14.18
CA GLY A 722 52.14 36.20 -14.27
C GLY A 722 50.96 37.01 -13.71
#